data_b190745cf9e6cf933bfdcbb47aaa67b1
#
_entry.id   b190745cf9e6cf933bfdcbb47aaa67b1
#
_cell.length_a   1.000
_cell.length_b   1.000
_cell.length_c   1.000
_cell.angle_alpha   90.00
_cell.angle_beta   90.00
_cell.angle_gamma   90.00
#
_symmetry.space_group_name_H-M   'P 1'
#
loop_
_entity.id
_entity.type
_entity.pdbx_description
1 polymer ?
#
loop_
_entity_poly.entity_id
_entity_poly.type
_entity_poly.pdbx_seq_one_letter_code
_entity_poly.pdbx_strand_id
1 'polypeptide(L)'
;MTHEQARQQIDALREQIEYHNKKYYTEDAPEISDYAYDMLYRRLENLEAAFPELKTEDSPTNRVGAAGYNTFAEVTHTVPMESLHDSFSEDELRDFDRRVRAVVDDPVYVVEPKFDGLSVALEYVNGVYTRGSTRGDGITGEDVTLNIGTIKSVPKTLKEPLPFLEVRGEVYMSDESFLRLCERQELLEEKPFKNPRNAAAGSLRQKDPKITAQRTLDIFVFNIQVIEGETVTTHADALKRLHELGFTVSPLYCRTGDIETVIEKIREIGNERGTFSYPIDGAVVKVDSFSQREALGSTAKFPRWAEAYKYPPEEKETTLLDIEVAVGRTGVLTPTGVFEPVFLAGTTVSRATLHNQDFITEKDIRIGSRVIIRKAGEIIPEVVSVVSNPEDTVPYRVPETCPPCGEVIARVEGEAAARCTNPQCPAQLMRNLIHFASRDAMDIDGLGPAALEQLSAALQVHSPADLYDITAQELETLDRFGKKSAENLVAAIQKSKENDLSKLLFALGIPHIGAKAAKLLAGAFGNMDALIAADEEQIAAIDGFGGIMAQEVYAFFRRHSAIELIDRLKAAGVNMTAEAVTTDTKFLGKTFVLTGTLPNLKRTEAAALIEKAGGKVSGSVSKKTSYVVAGEEAGSKLTKAQTLGIPVLTEAELLALLNGEDNTERNEA
;
A
#
# COMPACT_ATOMS: atom_id res chain seq x y z
N MET A 1 6.19 -19.90 38.93
CA MET A 1 6.61 -20.55 37.66
C MET A 1 7.99 -21.13 37.89
N THR A 2 8.26 -22.37 37.45
CA THR A 2 9.61 -22.97 37.55
C THR A 2 10.52 -22.41 36.47
N HIS A 3 11.85 -22.48 36.68
CA HIS A 3 12.85 -22.03 35.70
C HIS A 3 12.70 -22.74 34.34
N GLU A 4 12.42 -24.02 34.31
CA GLU A 4 12.18 -24.80 33.10
C GLU A 4 10.89 -24.34 32.36
N GLN A 5 9.83 -24.06 33.10
CA GLN A 5 8.59 -23.51 32.55
C GLN A 5 8.80 -22.10 31.97
N ALA A 6 9.63 -21.26 32.62
CA ALA A 6 9.97 -19.93 32.09
C ALA A 6 10.75 -20.04 30.79
N ARG A 7 11.74 -20.93 30.71
CA ARG A 7 12.54 -21.19 29.53
C ARG A 7 11.66 -21.59 28.33
N GLN A 8 10.78 -22.58 28.53
CA GLN A 8 9.87 -23.04 27.46
C GLN A 8 8.95 -21.92 26.96
N GLN A 9 8.43 -21.06 27.87
CA GLN A 9 7.60 -19.94 27.47
C GLN A 9 8.38 -18.84 26.74
N ILE A 10 9.61 -18.55 27.17
CA ILE A 10 10.51 -17.58 26.51
C ILE A 10 10.81 -18.05 25.09
N ASP A 11 11.21 -19.31 24.92
CA ASP A 11 11.54 -19.88 23.60
C ASP A 11 10.32 -19.85 22.66
N ALA A 12 9.15 -20.25 23.14
CA ALA A 12 7.91 -20.20 22.36
C ALA A 12 7.50 -18.76 21.98
N LEU A 13 7.65 -17.77 22.88
CA LEU A 13 7.37 -16.38 22.58
C LEU A 13 8.36 -15.80 21.56
N ARG A 14 9.64 -16.13 21.65
CA ARG A 14 10.65 -15.72 20.66
C ARG A 14 10.30 -16.23 19.27
N GLU A 15 9.94 -17.51 19.16
CA GLU A 15 9.54 -18.11 17.89
C GLU A 15 8.29 -17.43 17.31
N GLN A 16 7.27 -17.16 18.12
CA GLN A 16 6.07 -16.45 17.71
C GLN A 16 6.39 -15.01 17.23
N ILE A 17 7.19 -14.28 18.00
CA ILE A 17 7.58 -12.90 17.66
C ILE A 17 8.39 -12.86 16.36
N GLU A 18 9.35 -13.78 16.16
CA GLU A 18 10.11 -13.87 14.90
C GLU A 18 9.22 -14.22 13.71
N TYR A 19 8.24 -15.12 13.89
CA TYR A 19 7.26 -15.44 12.86
C TYR A 19 6.46 -14.20 12.45
N HIS A 20 5.90 -13.47 13.44
CA HIS A 20 5.11 -12.28 13.17
C HIS A 20 5.95 -11.11 12.66
N ASN A 21 7.21 -10.99 13.07
CA ASN A 21 8.17 -10.04 12.49
C ASN A 21 8.34 -10.27 10.97
N LYS A 22 8.53 -11.52 10.58
CA LYS A 22 8.66 -11.88 9.16
C LYS A 22 7.38 -11.53 8.40
N LYS A 23 6.21 -11.89 8.94
CA LYS A 23 4.90 -11.57 8.36
C LYS A 23 4.68 -10.06 8.21
N TYR A 24 5.07 -9.29 9.21
CA TYR A 24 4.86 -7.85 9.28
C TYR A 24 5.87 -7.08 8.41
N TYR A 25 7.18 -7.27 8.66
CA TYR A 25 8.22 -6.45 8.05
C TYR A 25 8.70 -6.94 6.67
N THR A 26 8.57 -8.24 6.37
CA THR A 26 9.09 -8.83 5.13
C THR A 26 7.97 -9.15 4.13
N GLU A 27 6.86 -9.70 4.61
CA GLU A 27 5.78 -10.19 3.74
C GLU A 27 4.64 -9.17 3.58
N ASP A 28 4.63 -8.05 4.33
CA ASP A 28 3.55 -7.04 4.40
C ASP A 28 2.16 -7.68 4.61
N ALA A 29 2.10 -8.82 5.31
CA ALA A 29 0.92 -9.63 5.50
C ALA A 29 0.71 -10.02 6.98
N PRO A 30 0.55 -9.05 7.91
CA PRO A 30 0.37 -9.33 9.32
C PRO A 30 -0.85 -10.22 9.55
N GLU A 31 -0.73 -11.19 10.46
CA GLU A 31 -1.81 -12.12 10.82
C GLU A 31 -2.48 -11.75 12.13
N ILE A 32 -1.80 -10.97 12.98
CA ILE A 32 -2.31 -10.44 14.25
C ILE A 32 -2.34 -8.90 14.19
N SER A 33 -3.09 -8.28 15.11
CA SER A 33 -3.10 -6.83 15.26
C SER A 33 -1.79 -6.33 15.90
N ASP A 34 -1.44 -5.06 15.67
CA ASP A 34 -0.27 -4.42 16.27
C ASP A 34 -0.33 -4.51 17.80
N TYR A 35 -1.51 -4.29 18.40
CA TYR A 35 -1.71 -4.46 19.83
C TYR A 35 -1.44 -5.90 20.32
N ALA A 36 -1.92 -6.91 19.59
CA ALA A 36 -1.65 -8.31 19.94
C ALA A 36 -0.16 -8.64 19.84
N TYR A 37 0.54 -8.09 18.83
CA TYR A 37 1.98 -8.21 18.71
C TYR A 37 2.71 -7.53 19.88
N ASP A 38 2.34 -6.29 20.24
CA ASP A 38 2.90 -5.55 21.37
C ASP A 38 2.72 -6.32 22.70
N MET A 39 1.57 -6.98 22.87
CA MET A 39 1.32 -7.82 24.05
C MET A 39 2.17 -9.08 24.11
N LEU A 40 2.47 -9.74 22.98
CA LEU A 40 3.42 -10.87 22.93
C LEU A 40 4.82 -10.38 23.30
N TYR A 41 5.22 -9.25 22.76
CA TYR A 41 6.51 -8.63 23.02
C TYR A 41 6.67 -8.29 24.51
N ARG A 42 5.68 -7.61 25.09
CA ARG A 42 5.65 -7.27 26.51
C ARG A 42 5.72 -8.51 27.42
N ARG A 43 5.02 -9.58 27.04
CA ARG A 43 5.08 -10.83 27.80
C ARG A 43 6.48 -11.43 27.82
N LEU A 44 7.20 -11.33 26.71
CA LEU A 44 8.60 -11.75 26.62
C LEU A 44 9.49 -10.88 27.50
N GLU A 45 9.37 -9.55 27.45
CA GLU A 45 10.12 -8.61 28.30
C GLU A 45 9.93 -8.90 29.79
N ASN A 46 8.69 -9.10 30.22
CA ASN A 46 8.38 -9.40 31.61
C ASN A 46 9.01 -10.73 32.09
N LEU A 47 9.02 -11.75 31.21
CA LEU A 47 9.65 -13.04 31.56
C LEU A 47 11.18 -12.92 31.56
N GLU A 48 11.79 -12.21 30.65
CA GLU A 48 13.24 -11.96 30.64
C GLU A 48 13.68 -11.08 31.81
N ALA A 49 12.85 -10.15 32.27
CA ALA A 49 13.09 -9.36 33.48
C ALA A 49 12.99 -10.20 34.76
N ALA A 50 12.05 -11.16 34.80
CA ALA A 50 11.88 -12.07 35.96
C ALA A 50 12.94 -13.18 35.99
N PHE A 51 13.54 -13.54 34.88
CA PHE A 51 14.57 -14.57 34.70
C PHE A 51 15.73 -14.06 33.83
N PRO A 52 16.56 -13.11 34.32
CA PRO A 52 17.58 -12.45 33.53
C PRO A 52 18.64 -13.40 32.92
N GLU A 53 18.87 -14.53 33.58
CA GLU A 53 19.79 -15.57 33.11
C GLU A 53 19.30 -16.32 31.86
N LEU A 54 18.03 -16.22 31.53
CA LEU A 54 17.45 -16.77 30.31
C LEU A 54 17.44 -15.78 29.12
N LYS A 55 17.78 -14.52 29.37
CA LYS A 55 17.87 -13.51 28.33
C LYS A 55 19.16 -13.73 27.51
N THR A 56 19.01 -13.84 26.19
CA THR A 56 20.13 -14.04 25.24
C THR A 56 20.42 -12.74 24.48
N GLU A 57 21.62 -12.59 23.94
CA GLU A 57 22.02 -11.41 23.15
C GLU A 57 21.16 -11.24 21.89
N ASP A 58 20.73 -12.34 21.30
CA ASP A 58 19.90 -12.39 20.08
C ASP A 58 18.40 -12.28 20.34
N SER A 59 17.97 -12.05 21.59
CA SER A 59 16.55 -11.85 21.91
C SER A 59 15.93 -10.73 21.08
N PRO A 60 14.69 -10.92 20.55
CA PRO A 60 13.93 -9.86 19.90
C PRO A 60 13.82 -8.57 20.74
N THR A 61 13.88 -8.69 22.07
CA THR A 61 13.82 -7.53 22.98
C THR A 61 15.07 -6.64 22.93
N ASN A 62 16.16 -7.08 22.30
CA ASN A 62 17.40 -6.32 22.17
C ASN A 62 17.55 -5.62 20.79
N ARG A 63 16.65 -5.85 19.84
CA ARG A 63 16.78 -5.31 18.46
C ARG A 63 15.51 -4.61 18.00
N VAL A 64 15.69 -3.70 17.04
CA VAL A 64 14.61 -2.97 16.35
C VAL A 64 14.35 -3.64 15.00
N GLY A 65 13.11 -4.06 14.75
CA GLY A 65 12.67 -4.57 13.44
C GLY A 65 13.27 -5.93 13.03
N ALA A 66 12.97 -6.36 11.82
CA ALA A 66 13.57 -7.53 11.17
C ALA A 66 14.42 -7.09 9.98
N ALA A 67 15.56 -7.77 9.75
CA ALA A 67 16.34 -7.62 8.53
C ALA A 67 15.49 -8.10 7.33
N GLY A 68 15.06 -7.18 6.46
CA GLY A 68 14.28 -7.48 5.27
C GLY A 68 15.16 -7.85 4.08
N TYR A 69 14.61 -8.56 3.10
CA TYR A 69 15.21 -8.70 1.77
C TYR A 69 15.05 -7.37 1.03
N ASN A 70 16.11 -6.57 0.96
CA ASN A 70 16.07 -5.21 0.41
C ASN A 70 15.99 -5.25 -1.13
N THR A 71 14.93 -4.65 -1.67
CA THR A 71 14.81 -4.36 -3.12
C THR A 71 15.34 -2.97 -3.47
N PHE A 72 15.60 -2.13 -2.48
CA PHE A 72 16.15 -0.77 -2.58
C PHE A 72 17.60 -0.73 -2.11
N ALA A 73 18.32 0.35 -2.46
CA ALA A 73 19.67 0.57 -1.94
C ALA A 73 19.60 0.80 -0.43
N GLU A 74 20.60 0.30 0.28
CA GLU A 74 20.74 0.50 1.73
C GLU A 74 21.30 1.90 2.04
N VAL A 75 20.73 2.53 3.07
CA VAL A 75 21.16 3.81 3.61
C VAL A 75 21.47 3.66 5.09
N THR A 76 22.70 3.92 5.50
CA THR A 76 23.06 4.02 6.91
C THR A 76 22.63 5.37 7.46
N HIS A 77 21.89 5.40 8.56
CA HIS A 77 21.42 6.63 9.19
C HIS A 77 22.57 7.38 9.87
N THR A 78 22.58 8.72 9.73
CA THR A 78 23.52 9.59 10.42
C THR A 78 23.31 9.57 11.94
N VAL A 79 22.01 9.54 12.33
CA VAL A 79 21.58 9.38 13.73
C VAL A 79 20.68 8.16 13.81
N PRO A 80 20.93 7.21 14.72
CA PRO A 80 20.09 6.02 14.87
C PRO A 80 18.60 6.37 15.05
N MET A 81 17.74 5.66 14.35
CA MET A 81 16.30 5.84 14.43
C MET A 81 15.70 4.89 15.48
N GLU A 82 15.90 5.25 16.75
CA GLU A 82 15.46 4.46 17.89
C GLU A 82 13.93 4.25 17.90
N SER A 83 13.48 3.12 18.46
CA SER A 83 12.09 2.88 18.80
C SER A 83 11.71 3.62 20.09
N LEU A 84 10.44 3.57 20.49
CA LEU A 84 9.98 4.10 21.76
C LEU A 84 9.67 2.93 22.70
N HIS A 85 9.78 3.17 24.01
CA HIS A 85 9.23 2.26 25.01
C HIS A 85 7.71 2.45 25.09
N ASP A 86 6.96 1.36 25.14
CA ASP A 86 5.50 1.39 25.16
C ASP A 86 4.96 1.28 26.59
N SER A 87 4.06 2.19 26.95
CA SER A 87 3.26 2.18 28.18
C SER A 87 1.78 1.93 27.84
N PHE A 88 1.08 1.17 28.70
CA PHE A 88 -0.31 0.77 28.52
C PHE A 88 -1.20 1.20 29.68
N SER A 89 -0.65 1.87 30.68
CA SER A 89 -1.38 2.38 31.83
C SER A 89 -0.84 3.72 32.30
N GLU A 90 -1.70 4.47 32.98
CA GLU A 90 -1.32 5.76 33.55
C GLU A 90 -0.24 5.63 34.65
N ASP A 91 -0.25 4.51 35.39
CA ASP A 91 0.77 4.26 36.40
C ASP A 91 2.16 4.07 35.78
N GLU A 92 2.24 3.48 34.59
CA GLU A 92 3.50 3.38 33.84
C GLU A 92 4.00 4.74 33.38
N LEU A 93 3.10 5.69 33.04
CA LEU A 93 3.48 7.08 32.74
C LEU A 93 3.98 7.81 34.00
N ARG A 94 3.37 7.57 35.17
CA ARG A 94 3.88 8.09 36.45
C ARG A 94 5.25 7.49 36.80
N ASP A 95 5.47 6.22 36.46
CA ASP A 95 6.77 5.57 36.57
C ASP A 95 7.82 6.16 35.65
N PHE A 96 7.43 6.50 34.41
CA PHE A 96 8.30 7.23 33.47
C PHE A 96 8.71 8.59 34.07
N ASP A 97 7.77 9.40 34.56
CA ASP A 97 8.07 10.69 35.20
C ASP A 97 9.01 10.53 36.39
N ARG A 98 8.80 9.51 37.26
CA ARG A 98 9.71 9.22 38.38
C ARG A 98 11.11 8.89 37.90
N ARG A 99 11.27 8.10 36.86
CA ARG A 99 12.59 7.78 36.25
C ARG A 99 13.27 9.02 35.69
N VAL A 100 12.55 9.89 35.00
CA VAL A 100 13.06 11.14 34.46
C VAL A 100 13.51 12.08 35.58
N ARG A 101 12.67 12.32 36.62
CA ARG A 101 12.98 13.18 37.75
C ARG A 101 14.09 12.67 38.65
N ALA A 102 14.42 11.39 38.56
CA ALA A 102 15.59 10.83 39.27
C ALA A 102 16.93 11.26 38.63
N VAL A 103 16.92 11.77 37.41
CA VAL A 103 18.11 12.13 36.64
C VAL A 103 18.18 13.64 36.34
N VAL A 104 17.05 14.29 36.11
CA VAL A 104 16.99 15.71 35.73
C VAL A 104 15.98 16.46 36.62
N ASP A 105 16.29 17.72 36.92
CA ASP A 105 15.43 18.59 37.70
C ASP A 105 14.37 19.28 36.81
N ASP A 106 13.17 19.47 37.35
CA ASP A 106 12.08 20.22 36.74
C ASP A 106 11.83 19.90 35.24
N PRO A 107 11.63 18.61 34.87
CA PRO A 107 11.41 18.26 33.48
C PRO A 107 10.09 18.87 32.97
N VAL A 108 10.13 19.38 31.73
CA VAL A 108 8.95 19.76 30.97
C VAL A 108 8.74 18.73 29.87
N TYR A 109 7.49 18.34 29.67
CA TYR A 109 7.10 17.34 28.67
C TYR A 109 6.35 18.01 27.51
N VAL A 110 6.50 17.43 26.33
CA VAL A 110 5.66 17.68 25.16
C VAL A 110 4.90 16.40 24.85
N VAL A 111 3.58 16.50 24.76
CA VAL A 111 2.66 15.40 24.43
C VAL A 111 2.15 15.61 23.02
N GLU A 112 2.26 14.60 22.18
CA GLU A 112 1.84 14.62 20.78
C GLU A 112 1.06 13.34 20.44
N PRO A 113 0.14 13.37 19.43
CA PRO A 113 -0.42 12.15 18.87
C PRO A 113 0.67 11.24 18.33
N LYS A 114 0.53 9.94 18.53
CA LYS A 114 1.39 8.93 17.92
C LYS A 114 0.79 8.52 16.57
N PHE A 115 1.35 9.07 15.50
CA PHE A 115 0.90 8.77 14.14
C PHE A 115 1.19 7.30 13.81
N ASP A 116 0.22 6.66 13.16
CA ASP A 116 0.33 5.27 12.73
C ASP A 116 0.65 5.19 11.22
N GLY A 117 1.91 4.99 10.91
CA GLY A 117 2.45 5.00 9.56
C GLY A 117 3.79 4.30 9.41
N LEU A 118 4.64 4.83 8.56
CA LEU A 118 6.00 4.36 8.32
C LEU A 118 7.00 5.48 8.62
N SER A 119 7.91 5.23 9.58
CA SER A 119 8.92 6.21 9.98
C SER A 119 10.01 6.36 8.91
N VAL A 120 10.31 7.62 8.57
CA VAL A 120 11.31 7.98 7.56
C VAL A 120 12.23 9.10 8.06
N ALA A 121 13.47 9.12 7.52
CA ALA A 121 14.38 10.25 7.62
C ALA A 121 14.38 11.01 6.29
N LEU A 122 14.41 12.34 6.36
CA LEU A 122 14.53 13.25 5.21
C LEU A 122 15.74 14.12 5.37
N GLU A 123 16.58 14.18 4.34
CA GLU A 123 17.80 14.99 4.32
C GLU A 123 17.67 16.14 3.31
N TYR A 124 18.13 17.29 3.74
CA TYR A 124 18.19 18.52 2.94
C TYR A 124 19.61 19.08 2.98
N VAL A 125 20.15 19.40 1.81
CA VAL A 125 21.46 20.07 1.65
C VAL A 125 21.23 21.41 0.99
N ASN A 126 21.73 22.48 1.59
CA ASN A 126 21.51 23.86 1.14
C ASN A 126 20.02 24.18 0.92
N GLY A 127 19.16 23.64 1.79
CA GLY A 127 17.70 23.82 1.74
C GLY A 127 16.99 22.99 0.68
N VAL A 128 17.65 22.13 -0.08
CA VAL A 128 17.07 21.28 -1.13
C VAL A 128 16.94 19.83 -0.65
N TYR A 129 15.79 19.20 -0.87
CA TYR A 129 15.57 17.79 -0.57
C TYR A 129 16.52 16.90 -1.40
N THR A 130 17.34 16.10 -0.73
CA THR A 130 18.36 15.27 -1.36
C THR A 130 18.15 13.78 -1.17
N ARG A 131 17.68 13.35 0.01
CA ARG A 131 17.52 11.94 0.31
C ARG A 131 16.35 11.69 1.26
N GLY A 132 15.68 10.54 1.07
CA GLY A 132 14.68 10.01 1.99
C GLY A 132 14.87 8.51 2.17
N SER A 133 14.90 8.06 3.44
CA SER A 133 15.11 6.66 3.78
C SER A 133 14.10 6.16 4.81
N THR A 134 13.76 4.87 4.75
CA THR A 134 12.94 4.21 5.78
C THR A 134 13.78 3.97 7.03
N ARG A 135 13.11 3.77 8.17
CA ARG A 135 13.79 3.46 9.43
C ARG A 135 14.63 2.17 9.36
N GLY A 136 14.14 1.12 8.68
CA GLY A 136 14.75 -0.20 8.68
C GLY A 136 14.88 -0.77 10.10
N ASP A 137 16.08 -1.26 10.41
CA ASP A 137 16.45 -1.77 11.74
C ASP A 137 16.88 -0.66 12.73
N GLY A 138 16.75 0.60 12.34
CA GLY A 138 17.15 1.78 13.10
C GLY A 138 18.58 2.24 12.85
N ILE A 139 19.43 1.43 12.24
CA ILE A 139 20.82 1.76 11.85
C ILE A 139 20.89 1.87 10.33
N THR A 140 20.26 0.95 9.61
CA THR A 140 20.23 0.88 8.15
C THR A 140 18.78 0.82 7.68
N GLY A 141 18.42 1.68 6.74
CA GLY A 141 17.13 1.74 6.08
C GLY A 141 17.22 1.56 4.56
N GLU A 142 16.10 1.68 3.88
CA GLU A 142 15.99 1.59 2.42
C GLU A 142 15.92 2.99 1.80
N ASP A 143 16.64 3.22 0.70
CA ASP A 143 16.55 4.46 -0.08
C ASP A 143 15.22 4.54 -0.83
N VAL A 144 14.32 5.38 -0.35
CA VAL A 144 12.99 5.65 -0.93
C VAL A 144 12.86 7.11 -1.40
N THR A 145 13.98 7.75 -1.71
CA THR A 145 14.08 9.17 -2.08
C THR A 145 13.07 9.55 -3.16
N LEU A 146 12.98 8.79 -4.25
CA LEU A 146 12.08 9.09 -5.35
C LEU A 146 10.61 8.95 -4.95
N ASN A 147 10.29 7.97 -4.11
CA ASN A 147 8.93 7.69 -3.65
C ASN A 147 8.45 8.78 -2.69
N ILE A 148 9.26 9.11 -1.67
CA ILE A 148 8.99 10.25 -0.77
C ILE A 148 8.90 11.55 -1.58
N GLY A 149 9.74 11.67 -2.61
CA GLY A 149 9.69 12.78 -3.55
C GLY A 149 8.33 13.01 -4.22
N THR A 150 7.42 12.02 -4.25
CA THR A 150 6.06 12.17 -4.79
C THR A 150 5.05 12.72 -3.79
N ILE A 151 5.36 12.69 -2.50
CA ILE A 151 4.47 13.17 -1.43
C ILE A 151 4.40 14.69 -1.49
N LYS A 152 3.20 15.25 -1.59
CA LYS A 152 2.98 16.68 -1.79
C LYS A 152 3.36 17.53 -0.58
N SER A 153 3.17 17.01 0.63
CA SER A 153 3.50 17.68 1.89
C SER A 153 5.00 17.66 2.23
N VAL A 154 5.82 16.93 1.47
CA VAL A 154 7.28 16.99 1.57
C VAL A 154 7.80 18.19 0.78
N PRO A 155 8.33 19.24 1.41
CA PRO A 155 8.88 20.38 0.70
C PRO A 155 10.11 19.95 -0.13
N LYS A 156 10.14 20.30 -1.41
CA LYS A 156 11.29 20.05 -2.29
C LYS A 156 12.42 21.03 -2.02
N THR A 157 12.04 22.20 -1.53
CA THR A 157 12.96 23.26 -1.10
C THR A 157 12.40 23.86 0.17
N LEU A 158 13.23 24.03 1.18
CA LEU A 158 12.86 24.68 2.42
C LEU A 158 12.58 26.17 2.17
N LYS A 159 11.71 26.78 2.96
CA LYS A 159 11.43 28.22 2.87
C LYS A 159 12.66 29.07 3.21
N GLU A 160 13.55 28.55 4.03
CA GLU A 160 14.84 29.14 4.36
C GLU A 160 15.93 28.11 4.15
N PRO A 161 17.00 28.40 3.38
CA PRO A 161 18.05 27.44 3.13
C PRO A 161 18.91 27.23 4.37
N LEU A 162 19.09 25.98 4.77
CA LEU A 162 20.03 25.55 5.80
C LEU A 162 21.14 24.75 5.14
N PRO A 163 22.41 24.83 5.64
CA PRO A 163 23.51 24.05 5.09
C PRO A 163 23.21 22.56 5.07
N PHE A 164 22.76 22.02 6.19
CA PHE A 164 22.28 20.65 6.32
C PHE A 164 21.14 20.55 7.33
N LEU A 165 20.13 19.78 6.98
CA LEU A 165 19.01 19.44 7.87
C LEU A 165 18.63 17.98 7.64
N GLU A 166 18.60 17.20 8.73
CA GLU A 166 17.99 15.86 8.76
C GLU A 166 16.81 15.87 9.73
N VAL A 167 15.66 15.45 9.25
CA VAL A 167 14.43 15.37 10.04
C VAL A 167 13.83 13.97 10.01
N ARG A 168 13.10 13.62 11.07
CA ARG A 168 12.33 12.39 11.15
C ARG A 168 10.83 12.68 11.08
N GLY A 169 10.13 11.91 10.29
CA GLY A 169 8.68 12.00 10.14
C GLY A 169 8.02 10.63 10.04
N GLU A 170 6.69 10.64 10.07
CA GLU A 170 5.86 9.46 9.85
C GLU A 170 5.05 9.67 8.57
N VAL A 171 5.30 8.82 7.56
CA VAL A 171 4.50 8.76 6.34
C VAL A 171 3.27 7.94 6.62
N TYR A 172 2.10 8.48 6.32
CA TYR A 172 0.82 7.83 6.59
C TYR A 172 -0.12 7.89 5.37
N MET A 173 -1.16 7.10 5.42
CA MET A 173 -2.28 7.17 4.49
C MET A 173 -3.52 7.60 5.26
N SER A 174 -4.23 8.64 4.77
CA SER A 174 -5.48 9.07 5.37
C SER A 174 -6.57 8.00 5.18
N ASP A 175 -7.57 8.00 6.07
CA ASP A 175 -8.70 7.06 6.02
C ASP A 175 -9.41 7.10 4.67
N GLU A 176 -9.65 8.30 4.14
CA GLU A 176 -10.27 8.48 2.83
C GLU A 176 -9.43 7.87 1.70
N SER A 177 -8.10 8.07 1.72
CA SER A 177 -7.18 7.51 0.72
C SER A 177 -7.10 6.00 0.82
N PHE A 178 -7.15 5.46 2.03
CA PHE A 178 -7.15 4.03 2.28
C PHE A 178 -8.44 3.36 1.76
N LEU A 179 -9.61 3.92 2.05
CA LEU A 179 -10.88 3.38 1.55
C LEU A 179 -10.92 3.38 0.03
N ARG A 180 -10.50 4.48 -0.62
CA ARG A 180 -10.38 4.53 -2.09
C ARG A 180 -9.40 3.49 -2.64
N LEU A 181 -8.30 3.24 -1.94
CA LEU A 181 -7.33 2.21 -2.35
C LEU A 181 -7.94 0.80 -2.22
N CYS A 182 -8.65 0.50 -1.12
CA CYS A 182 -9.32 -0.78 -0.93
C CYS A 182 -10.40 -1.03 -2.00
N GLU A 183 -11.24 -0.03 -2.31
CA GLU A 183 -12.22 -0.10 -3.40
C GLU A 183 -11.56 -0.40 -4.75
N ARG A 184 -10.44 0.28 -5.04
CA ARG A 184 -9.65 0.02 -6.26
C ARG A 184 -9.08 -1.39 -6.27
N GLN A 185 -8.52 -1.87 -5.16
CA GLN A 185 -7.98 -3.22 -5.06
C GLN A 185 -9.06 -4.28 -5.24
N GLU A 186 -10.26 -4.07 -4.69
CA GLU A 186 -11.41 -4.95 -4.91
C GLU A 186 -11.79 -5.00 -6.41
N LEU A 187 -11.84 -3.84 -7.08
CA LEU A 187 -12.12 -3.78 -8.52
C LEU A 187 -11.05 -4.48 -9.37
N LEU A 188 -9.78 -4.44 -8.93
CA LEU A 188 -8.64 -5.04 -9.63
C LEU A 188 -8.40 -6.50 -9.22
N GLU A 189 -9.17 -7.05 -8.29
CA GLU A 189 -8.98 -8.38 -7.68
C GLU A 189 -7.60 -8.52 -6.99
N GLU A 190 -7.03 -7.41 -6.57
CA GLU A 190 -5.83 -7.41 -5.75
C GLU A 190 -6.21 -7.70 -4.30
N LYS A 191 -5.29 -8.32 -3.55
CA LYS A 191 -5.49 -8.51 -2.11
C LYS A 191 -5.48 -7.15 -1.41
N PRO A 192 -6.57 -6.75 -0.74
CA PRO A 192 -6.62 -5.45 -0.07
C PRO A 192 -5.65 -5.40 1.11
N PHE A 193 -5.13 -4.21 1.36
CA PHE A 193 -4.35 -3.96 2.58
C PHE A 193 -5.23 -4.08 3.81
N LYS A 194 -4.66 -4.55 4.91
CA LYS A 194 -5.41 -4.76 6.15
C LYS A 194 -5.66 -3.49 6.95
N ASN A 195 -4.77 -2.50 6.84
CA ASN A 195 -4.87 -1.22 7.53
C ASN A 195 -4.11 -0.11 6.78
N PRO A 196 -4.33 1.17 7.13
CA PRO A 196 -3.66 2.32 6.50
C PRO A 196 -2.14 2.30 6.63
N ARG A 197 -1.60 1.82 7.76
CA ARG A 197 -0.17 1.70 8.00
C ARG A 197 0.49 0.77 6.98
N ASN A 198 -0.08 -0.44 6.79
CA ASN A 198 0.42 -1.38 5.79
C ASN A 198 0.26 -0.84 4.37
N ALA A 199 -0.84 -0.12 4.10
CA ALA A 199 -1.05 0.54 2.83
C ALA A 199 -0.02 1.65 2.58
N ALA A 200 0.35 2.44 3.59
CA ALA A 200 1.40 3.45 3.50
C ALA A 200 2.76 2.80 3.25
N ALA A 201 3.13 1.78 4.05
CA ALA A 201 4.40 1.06 3.91
C ALA A 201 4.54 0.38 2.55
N GLY A 202 3.51 -0.38 2.11
CA GLY A 202 3.50 -1.04 0.81
C GLY A 202 3.44 -0.06 -0.36
N SER A 203 2.91 1.14 -0.16
CA SER A 203 2.88 2.20 -1.17
C SER A 203 4.22 2.92 -1.29
N LEU A 204 4.91 3.16 -0.17
CA LEU A 204 6.20 3.82 -0.17
C LEU A 204 7.31 2.93 -0.75
N ARG A 205 7.18 1.60 -0.63
CA ARG A 205 8.13 0.61 -1.16
C ARG A 205 7.82 0.11 -2.58
N GLN A 206 7.06 0.89 -3.38
CA GLN A 206 6.82 0.57 -4.80
C GLN A 206 8.06 0.85 -5.64
N LYS A 207 8.39 -0.06 -6.56
CA LYS A 207 9.53 0.10 -7.49
C LYS A 207 9.34 1.26 -8.47
N ASP A 208 8.10 1.56 -8.84
CA ASP A 208 7.73 2.71 -9.66
C ASP A 208 7.14 3.83 -8.79
N PRO A 209 7.83 4.97 -8.65
CA PRO A 209 7.33 6.11 -7.87
C PRO A 209 5.98 6.66 -8.35
N LYS A 210 5.59 6.40 -9.61
CA LYS A 210 4.28 6.80 -10.13
C LYS A 210 3.13 6.09 -9.41
N ILE A 211 3.34 4.84 -9.00
CA ILE A 211 2.35 4.08 -8.21
C ILE A 211 2.20 4.73 -6.82
N THR A 212 3.32 5.09 -6.18
CA THR A 212 3.32 5.84 -4.91
C THR A 212 2.55 7.16 -5.04
N ALA A 213 2.80 7.92 -6.10
CA ALA A 213 2.12 9.19 -6.38
C ALA A 213 0.59 9.05 -6.50
N GLN A 214 0.09 7.93 -7.05
CA GLN A 214 -1.34 7.66 -7.20
C GLN A 214 -2.03 7.27 -5.89
N ARG A 215 -1.27 6.80 -4.89
CA ARG A 215 -1.80 6.28 -3.63
C ARG A 215 -1.98 7.34 -2.54
N THR A 216 -1.65 8.59 -2.85
CA THR A 216 -1.90 9.78 -2.01
C THR A 216 -1.45 9.59 -0.56
N LEU A 217 -0.12 9.51 -0.37
CA LEU A 217 0.50 9.51 0.96
C LEU A 217 0.66 10.94 1.47
N ASP A 218 0.78 11.07 2.80
CA ASP A 218 1.08 12.31 3.50
C ASP A 218 2.13 12.07 4.59
N ILE A 219 2.65 13.13 5.23
CA ILE A 219 3.70 13.02 6.25
C ILE A 219 3.49 14.05 7.36
N PHE A 220 3.69 13.60 8.62
CA PHE A 220 3.98 14.49 9.74
C PHE A 220 5.45 14.42 10.11
N VAL A 221 6.13 15.55 10.20
CA VAL A 221 7.50 15.64 10.67
C VAL A 221 7.47 16.02 12.15
N PHE A 222 8.15 15.24 13.00
CA PHE A 222 8.04 15.34 14.45
C PHE A 222 9.39 15.43 15.17
N ASN A 223 10.51 15.38 14.47
CA ASN A 223 11.83 15.53 15.10
C ASN A 223 12.88 16.08 14.15
N ILE A 224 13.74 16.95 14.66
CA ILE A 224 15.02 17.32 14.03
C ILE A 224 16.08 16.33 14.51
N GLN A 225 16.74 15.64 13.60
CA GLN A 225 17.83 14.73 13.89
C GLN A 225 19.18 15.46 13.87
N VAL A 226 19.41 16.26 12.82
CA VAL A 226 20.60 17.10 12.65
C VAL A 226 20.18 18.43 12.06
N ILE A 227 20.74 19.52 12.56
CA ILE A 227 20.57 20.87 11.99
C ILE A 227 21.89 21.61 12.02
N GLU A 228 22.31 22.16 10.89
CA GLU A 228 23.50 22.98 10.77
C GLU A 228 23.14 24.45 10.45
N GLY A 229 23.88 25.39 11.02
CA GLY A 229 23.66 26.81 10.79
C GLY A 229 22.85 27.52 11.87
N GLU A 230 22.10 26.77 12.68
CA GLU A 230 21.32 27.30 13.81
C GLU A 230 21.31 26.33 14.99
N THR A 231 20.84 26.78 16.14
CA THR A 231 20.74 25.96 17.36
C THR A 231 19.30 25.99 17.87
N VAL A 232 18.75 24.79 18.08
CA VAL A 232 17.44 24.57 18.71
C VAL A 232 17.66 23.87 20.03
N THR A 233 17.02 24.31 21.10
CA THR A 233 17.29 23.82 22.47
C THR A 233 16.12 23.05 23.08
N THR A 234 14.92 23.19 22.52
CA THR A 234 13.72 22.49 23.02
C THR A 234 12.96 21.84 21.87
N HIS A 235 12.18 20.82 22.22
CA HIS A 235 11.34 20.11 21.23
C HIS A 235 10.22 20.99 20.69
N ALA A 236 9.60 21.79 21.56
CA ALA A 236 8.56 22.71 21.14
C ALA A 236 9.07 23.77 20.14
N ASP A 237 10.30 24.29 20.35
CA ASP A 237 10.94 25.20 19.39
C ASP A 237 11.30 24.46 18.10
N ALA A 238 11.72 23.20 18.18
CA ALA A 238 11.97 22.37 17.00
C ALA A 238 10.71 22.19 16.14
N LEU A 239 9.58 21.87 16.73
CA LEU A 239 8.30 21.76 16.00
C LEU A 239 7.91 23.08 15.34
N LYS A 240 8.05 24.21 16.06
CA LYS A 240 7.80 25.53 15.51
C LYS A 240 8.73 25.82 14.32
N ARG A 241 10.03 25.55 14.47
CA ARG A 241 11.01 25.77 13.40
C ARG A 241 10.75 24.92 12.18
N LEU A 242 10.39 23.65 12.36
CA LEU A 242 9.98 22.76 11.27
C LEU A 242 8.80 23.33 10.48
N HIS A 243 7.78 23.85 11.17
CA HIS A 243 6.65 24.49 10.51
C HIS A 243 7.07 25.75 9.72
N GLU A 244 7.94 26.58 10.28
CA GLU A 244 8.49 27.78 9.60
C GLU A 244 9.27 27.39 8.33
N LEU A 245 10.03 26.29 8.36
CA LEU A 245 10.76 25.74 7.21
C LEU A 245 9.85 25.14 6.13
N GLY A 246 8.57 24.91 6.43
CA GLY A 246 7.56 24.43 5.47
C GLY A 246 7.11 22.99 5.64
N PHE A 247 7.51 22.32 6.72
CA PHE A 247 7.04 20.96 7.03
C PHE A 247 5.64 20.98 7.64
N THR A 248 4.91 19.90 7.41
CA THR A 248 3.68 19.59 8.16
C THR A 248 4.08 18.96 9.49
N VAL A 249 3.75 19.63 10.58
CA VAL A 249 3.96 19.16 11.95
C VAL A 249 2.63 18.86 12.61
N SER A 250 2.65 18.15 13.75
CA SER A 250 1.43 17.91 14.53
C SER A 250 0.70 19.23 14.84
N PRO A 251 -0.59 19.34 14.51
CA PRO A 251 -1.39 20.50 14.91
C PRO A 251 -1.74 20.47 16.40
N LEU A 252 -1.60 19.28 17.03
CA LEU A 252 -1.93 19.03 18.43
C LEU A 252 -0.67 18.68 19.20
N TYR A 253 -0.27 19.55 20.11
CA TYR A 253 0.71 19.19 21.15
C TYR A 253 0.45 20.03 22.40
N CYS A 254 0.81 19.48 23.55
CA CYS A 254 0.71 20.15 24.83
C CYS A 254 2.09 20.16 25.50
N ARG A 255 2.49 21.29 26.07
CA ARG A 255 3.73 21.47 26.79
C ARG A 255 3.41 21.71 28.29
N THR A 256 3.87 20.83 29.17
CA THR A 256 3.61 20.90 30.60
C THR A 256 4.72 20.23 31.43
N GLY A 257 4.92 20.69 32.67
CA GLY A 257 5.82 20.06 33.65
C GLY A 257 5.12 19.10 34.61
N ASP A 258 3.78 18.99 34.52
CA ASP A 258 2.96 18.18 35.40
C ASP A 258 2.48 16.90 34.71
N ILE A 259 2.78 15.75 35.33
CA ILE A 259 2.46 14.43 34.76
C ILE A 259 0.96 14.16 34.70
N GLU A 260 0.17 14.72 35.64
CA GLU A 260 -1.27 14.52 35.61
C GLU A 260 -1.91 15.28 34.45
N THR A 261 -1.40 16.48 34.14
CA THR A 261 -1.78 17.22 32.91
C THR A 261 -1.37 16.46 31.64
N VAL A 262 -0.20 15.77 31.64
CA VAL A 262 0.20 14.87 30.54
C VAL A 262 -0.83 13.76 30.34
N ILE A 263 -1.23 13.10 31.44
CA ILE A 263 -2.22 12.00 31.42
C ILE A 263 -3.58 12.49 30.91
N GLU A 264 -4.02 13.66 31.40
CA GLU A 264 -5.28 14.28 30.96
C GLU A 264 -5.25 14.55 29.45
N LYS A 265 -4.15 15.09 28.94
CA LYS A 265 -3.99 15.35 27.50
C LYS A 265 -3.96 14.08 26.66
N ILE A 266 -3.34 13.01 27.16
CA ILE A 266 -3.38 11.70 26.51
C ILE A 266 -4.81 11.18 26.42
N ARG A 267 -5.61 11.30 27.49
CA ARG A 267 -7.04 10.93 27.46
C ARG A 267 -7.84 11.74 26.47
N GLU A 268 -7.61 13.06 26.38
CA GLU A 268 -8.26 13.94 25.38
C GLU A 268 -7.96 13.46 23.96
N ILE A 269 -6.68 13.27 23.62
CA ILE A 269 -6.25 12.75 22.31
C ILE A 269 -6.92 11.38 22.02
N GLY A 270 -6.98 10.50 23.01
CA GLY A 270 -7.63 9.20 22.90
C GLY A 270 -9.12 9.28 22.61
N ASN A 271 -9.83 10.22 23.28
CA ASN A 271 -11.26 10.43 23.05
C ASN A 271 -11.56 11.02 21.66
N GLU A 272 -10.64 11.79 21.09
CA GLU A 272 -10.78 12.42 19.79
C GLU A 272 -10.21 11.58 18.63
N ARG A 273 -9.54 10.44 18.89
CA ARG A 273 -8.80 9.68 17.88
C ARG A 273 -9.62 9.34 16.63
N GLY A 274 -10.91 9.07 16.78
CA GLY A 274 -11.79 8.75 15.66
C GLY A 274 -12.28 9.98 14.87
N THR A 275 -11.92 11.20 15.25
CA THR A 275 -12.28 12.43 14.53
C THR A 275 -11.16 12.96 13.64
N PHE A 276 -9.95 12.42 13.80
CA PHE A 276 -8.81 12.81 12.96
C PHE A 276 -8.93 12.23 11.56
N SER A 277 -8.39 12.93 10.57
CA SER A 277 -8.30 12.45 9.19
C SER A 277 -7.08 11.54 8.96
N TYR A 278 -6.35 11.20 10.01
CA TYR A 278 -5.14 10.39 10.01
C TYR A 278 -5.17 9.39 11.17
N PRO A 279 -4.61 8.19 10.97
CA PRO A 279 -4.60 7.16 12.01
C PRO A 279 -3.59 7.47 13.11
N ILE A 280 -3.95 7.18 14.37
CA ILE A 280 -3.08 7.24 15.54
C ILE A 280 -3.26 5.98 16.38
N ASP A 281 -2.18 5.42 16.90
CA ASP A 281 -2.20 4.22 17.76
C ASP A 281 -1.89 4.53 19.24
N GLY A 282 -1.68 5.81 19.55
CA GLY A 282 -1.29 6.24 20.88
C GLY A 282 -1.02 7.73 21.00
N ALA A 283 -0.28 8.08 22.03
CA ALA A 283 0.33 9.39 22.24
C ALA A 283 1.80 9.23 22.60
N VAL A 284 2.63 10.21 22.26
CA VAL A 284 4.06 10.22 22.62
C VAL A 284 4.32 11.35 23.61
N VAL A 285 4.97 11.01 24.72
CA VAL A 285 5.47 11.95 25.73
C VAL A 285 6.97 12.11 25.56
N LYS A 286 7.46 13.32 25.40
CA LYS A 286 8.88 13.60 25.22
C LYS A 286 9.33 14.66 26.21
N VAL A 287 10.51 14.51 26.80
CA VAL A 287 11.16 15.58 27.55
C VAL A 287 11.48 16.72 26.58
N ASP A 288 11.12 17.95 26.90
CA ASP A 288 11.21 19.09 25.99
C ASP A 288 12.67 19.56 25.79
N SER A 289 13.44 19.70 26.86
CA SER A 289 14.84 20.18 26.79
C SER A 289 15.80 19.18 26.21
N PHE A 290 16.55 19.54 25.16
CA PHE A 290 17.53 18.68 24.52
C PHE A 290 18.74 18.39 25.45
N SER A 291 19.16 19.33 26.28
CA SER A 291 20.21 19.09 27.26
C SER A 291 19.80 18.07 28.34
N GLN A 292 18.51 18.07 28.73
CA GLN A 292 17.99 17.04 29.63
C GLN A 292 17.89 15.67 28.94
N ARG A 293 17.57 15.61 27.64
CA ARG A 293 17.59 14.36 26.86
C ARG A 293 18.99 13.76 26.80
N GLU A 294 20.02 14.57 26.62
CA GLU A 294 21.41 14.13 26.66
C GLU A 294 21.77 13.52 28.02
N ALA A 295 21.37 14.15 29.12
CA ALA A 295 21.61 13.64 30.47
C ALA A 295 20.87 12.31 30.75
N LEU A 296 19.67 12.13 30.21
CA LEU A 296 18.88 10.91 30.33
C LEU A 296 19.44 9.77 29.46
N GLY A 297 19.95 10.11 28.28
CA GLY A 297 20.53 9.15 27.33
C GLY A 297 19.52 8.15 26.77
N SER A 298 20.05 7.07 26.19
CA SER A 298 19.29 6.00 25.56
C SER A 298 19.72 4.63 26.09
N THR A 299 18.86 3.64 25.91
CA THR A 299 19.18 2.22 26.01
C THR A 299 19.69 1.73 24.64
N ALA A 300 19.99 0.46 24.47
CA ALA A 300 20.33 -0.12 23.18
C ALA A 300 19.17 -0.03 22.14
N LYS A 301 17.92 0.20 22.57
CA LYS A 301 16.75 0.12 21.71
C LYS A 301 15.89 1.40 21.70
N PHE A 302 15.76 2.08 22.84
CA PHE A 302 14.87 3.23 22.98
C PHE A 302 15.46 4.32 23.88
N PRO A 303 15.10 5.60 23.64
CA PRO A 303 15.50 6.71 24.45
C PRO A 303 14.84 6.68 25.82
N ARG A 304 15.53 7.16 26.86
CA ARG A 304 14.97 7.27 28.22
C ARG A 304 14.15 8.54 28.43
N TRP A 305 14.21 9.46 27.47
CA TRP A 305 13.55 10.76 27.51
C TRP A 305 12.22 10.79 26.76
N ALA A 306 11.76 9.65 26.20
CA ALA A 306 10.49 9.54 25.51
C ALA A 306 9.77 8.24 25.86
N GLU A 307 8.45 8.31 25.92
CA GLU A 307 7.55 7.20 26.21
C GLU A 307 6.36 7.24 25.24
N ALA A 308 5.93 6.10 24.72
CA ALA A 308 4.77 5.97 23.88
C ALA A 308 3.62 5.33 24.66
N TYR A 309 2.55 6.07 24.89
CA TYR A 309 1.33 5.52 25.47
C TYR A 309 0.46 4.90 24.37
N LYS A 310 0.13 3.62 24.50
CA LYS A 310 -0.69 2.87 23.55
C LYS A 310 -2.14 2.79 24.01
N TYR A 311 -3.06 3.19 23.13
CA TYR A 311 -4.48 3.01 23.41
C TYR A 311 -4.89 1.55 23.20
N PRO A 312 -5.73 0.98 24.10
CA PRO A 312 -6.36 -0.30 23.83
C PRO A 312 -7.29 -0.15 22.61
N PRO A 313 -7.46 -1.22 21.81
CA PRO A 313 -8.50 -1.26 20.79
C PRO A 313 -9.86 -0.93 21.40
N GLU A 314 -10.61 -0.04 20.77
CA GLU A 314 -11.96 0.23 21.20
C GLU A 314 -12.88 -0.91 20.74
N GLU A 315 -13.52 -1.55 21.71
CA GLU A 315 -14.46 -2.64 21.48
C GLU A 315 -15.83 -2.25 22.05
N LYS A 316 -16.90 -2.54 21.30
CA LYS A 316 -18.28 -2.29 21.73
C LYS A 316 -19.14 -3.53 21.52
N GLU A 317 -20.05 -3.71 22.44
CA GLU A 317 -21.07 -4.75 22.34
C GLU A 317 -22.28 -4.20 21.58
N THR A 318 -22.80 -5.00 20.64
CA THR A 318 -24.01 -4.68 19.85
C THR A 318 -24.75 -5.95 19.49
N THR A 319 -25.97 -5.80 18.97
CA THR A 319 -26.83 -6.92 18.55
C THR A 319 -26.81 -7.06 17.03
N LEU A 320 -26.59 -8.27 16.52
CA LEU A 320 -26.70 -8.58 15.09
C LEU A 320 -28.17 -8.69 14.70
N LEU A 321 -28.64 -7.77 13.86
CA LEU A 321 -30.05 -7.70 13.44
C LEU A 321 -30.32 -8.56 12.20
N ASP A 322 -29.38 -8.56 11.24
CA ASP A 322 -29.52 -9.26 9.95
C ASP A 322 -28.14 -9.54 9.34
N ILE A 323 -28.10 -10.39 8.31
CA ILE A 323 -26.91 -10.66 7.51
C ILE A 323 -27.26 -10.48 6.03
N GLU A 324 -26.67 -9.46 5.42
CA GLU A 324 -26.76 -9.21 3.99
C GLU A 324 -25.64 -9.97 3.26
N VAL A 325 -25.96 -10.57 2.11
CA VAL A 325 -24.98 -11.28 1.28
C VAL A 325 -24.85 -10.58 -0.06
N ALA A 326 -23.70 -9.94 -0.26
CA ALA A 326 -23.34 -9.31 -1.54
C ALA A 326 -22.63 -10.32 -2.46
N VAL A 327 -22.77 -10.13 -3.78
CA VAL A 327 -22.08 -10.92 -4.80
C VAL A 327 -21.06 -10.01 -5.50
N GLY A 328 -19.79 -10.37 -5.39
CA GLY A 328 -18.69 -9.68 -6.05
C GLY A 328 -18.62 -9.96 -7.56
N ARG A 329 -17.69 -9.30 -8.25
CA ARG A 329 -17.49 -9.44 -9.72
C ARG A 329 -17.21 -10.88 -10.14
N THR A 330 -16.40 -11.59 -9.39
CA THR A 330 -16.07 -13.02 -9.63
C THR A 330 -17.10 -14.00 -9.10
N GLY A 331 -18.27 -13.51 -8.68
CA GLY A 331 -19.33 -14.32 -8.08
C GLY A 331 -19.13 -14.65 -6.61
N VAL A 332 -18.06 -14.20 -5.96
CA VAL A 332 -17.82 -14.45 -4.53
C VAL A 332 -18.92 -13.85 -3.69
N LEU A 333 -19.46 -14.63 -2.78
CA LEU A 333 -20.46 -14.20 -1.81
C LEU A 333 -19.76 -13.67 -0.56
N THR A 334 -20.03 -12.40 -0.23
CA THR A 334 -19.48 -11.73 0.94
C THR A 334 -20.59 -11.41 1.93
N PRO A 335 -20.68 -12.12 3.06
CA PRO A 335 -21.64 -11.83 4.11
C PRO A 335 -21.21 -10.61 4.92
N THR A 336 -22.17 -9.71 5.18
CA THR A 336 -22.00 -8.49 5.99
C THR A 336 -23.08 -8.47 7.06
N GLY A 337 -22.70 -8.41 8.32
CA GLY A 337 -23.63 -8.26 9.43
C GLY A 337 -24.19 -6.84 9.51
N VAL A 338 -25.51 -6.75 9.73
CA VAL A 338 -26.23 -5.51 10.05
C VAL A 338 -26.50 -5.51 11.54
N PHE A 339 -26.07 -4.47 12.25
CA PHE A 339 -26.10 -4.39 13.71
C PHE A 339 -26.95 -3.21 14.20
N GLU A 340 -27.40 -3.28 15.45
CA GLU A 340 -27.86 -2.09 16.15
C GLU A 340 -26.74 -1.02 16.08
N PRO A 341 -27.08 0.23 15.66
CA PRO A 341 -26.06 1.26 15.52
C PRO A 341 -25.35 1.54 16.85
N VAL A 342 -24.02 1.48 16.87
CA VAL A 342 -23.21 1.79 18.05
C VAL A 342 -22.09 2.75 17.68
N PHE A 343 -21.82 3.69 18.58
CA PHE A 343 -20.71 4.63 18.39
C PHE A 343 -19.39 3.95 18.75
N LEU A 344 -18.48 3.87 17.78
CA LEU A 344 -17.21 3.16 17.89
C LEU A 344 -16.10 3.93 17.14
N ALA A 345 -15.05 4.29 17.86
CA ALA A 345 -13.90 5.01 17.32
C ALA A 345 -14.32 6.16 16.38
N GLY A 346 -15.07 7.14 16.94
CA GLY A 346 -15.45 8.40 16.28
C GLY A 346 -16.58 8.31 15.24
N THR A 347 -17.10 7.12 14.89
CA THR A 347 -18.19 6.98 13.92
C THR A 347 -19.28 6.04 14.43
N THR A 348 -20.48 6.17 13.86
CA THR A 348 -21.56 5.22 14.12
C THR A 348 -21.41 4.03 13.17
N VAL A 349 -21.21 2.85 13.76
CA VAL A 349 -21.08 1.57 13.06
C VAL A 349 -22.40 0.84 13.15
N SER A 350 -22.94 0.44 12.00
CA SER A 350 -24.15 -0.40 11.88
C SER A 350 -23.92 -1.62 10.97
N ARG A 351 -22.70 -1.75 10.40
CA ARG A 351 -22.34 -2.87 9.53
C ARG A 351 -20.90 -3.30 9.82
N ALA A 352 -20.66 -4.62 9.79
CA ALA A 352 -19.32 -5.19 9.91
C ALA A 352 -19.18 -6.42 9.01
N THR A 353 -17.96 -6.65 8.50
CA THR A 353 -17.70 -7.83 7.69
C THR A 353 -17.81 -9.12 8.51
N LEU A 354 -18.38 -10.16 7.89
CA LEU A 354 -18.39 -11.52 8.42
C LEU A 354 -17.51 -12.46 7.58
N HIS A 355 -16.69 -11.89 6.69
CA HIS A 355 -15.72 -12.54 5.83
C HIS A 355 -16.29 -13.68 4.96
N ASN A 356 -16.63 -14.83 5.55
CA ASN A 356 -17.13 -16.03 4.85
C ASN A 356 -17.91 -16.96 5.80
N GLN A 357 -18.42 -18.08 5.25
CA GLN A 357 -19.16 -19.07 6.04
C GLN A 357 -18.32 -19.71 7.15
N ASP A 358 -17.04 -19.93 6.93
CA ASP A 358 -16.16 -20.59 7.93
C ASP A 358 -16.01 -19.71 9.17
N PHE A 359 -15.82 -18.40 8.97
CA PHE A 359 -15.78 -17.41 10.05
C PHE A 359 -17.10 -17.36 10.85
N ILE A 360 -18.25 -17.38 10.16
CA ILE A 360 -19.57 -17.41 10.79
C ILE A 360 -19.73 -18.68 11.64
N THR A 361 -19.28 -19.80 11.11
CA THR A 361 -19.40 -21.11 11.79
C THR A 361 -18.45 -21.19 12.99
N GLU A 362 -17.20 -20.78 12.82
CA GLU A 362 -16.16 -20.79 13.88
C GLU A 362 -16.59 -19.96 15.10
N LYS A 363 -17.17 -18.79 14.85
CA LYS A 363 -17.62 -17.87 15.91
C LYS A 363 -19.07 -18.14 16.38
N ASP A 364 -19.77 -19.11 15.81
CA ASP A 364 -21.17 -19.42 16.11
C ASP A 364 -22.09 -18.19 16.00
N ILE A 365 -21.95 -17.43 14.88
CA ILE A 365 -22.71 -16.20 14.64
C ILE A 365 -24.13 -16.55 14.21
N ARG A 366 -25.12 -15.98 14.89
CA ARG A 366 -26.55 -16.18 14.64
C ARG A 366 -27.27 -14.84 14.56
N ILE A 367 -28.38 -14.76 13.85
CA ILE A 367 -29.22 -13.56 13.90
C ILE A 367 -29.75 -13.40 15.32
N GLY A 368 -29.64 -12.18 15.86
CA GLY A 368 -29.93 -11.88 17.26
C GLY A 368 -28.75 -12.07 18.22
N SER A 369 -27.57 -12.53 17.76
CA SER A 369 -26.37 -12.63 18.60
C SER A 369 -25.96 -11.27 19.16
N ARG A 370 -25.61 -11.26 20.45
CA ARG A 370 -24.85 -10.16 21.04
C ARG A 370 -23.38 -10.39 20.75
N VAL A 371 -22.75 -9.44 20.11
CA VAL A 371 -21.37 -9.57 19.62
C VAL A 371 -20.53 -8.38 20.07
N ILE A 372 -19.23 -8.62 20.21
CA ILE A 372 -18.24 -7.55 20.33
C ILE A 372 -17.74 -7.21 18.93
N ILE A 373 -17.83 -5.94 18.57
CA ILE A 373 -17.26 -5.39 17.35
C ILE A 373 -16.13 -4.44 17.67
N ARG A 374 -15.17 -4.38 16.77
CA ARG A 374 -14.10 -3.38 16.73
C ARG A 374 -13.85 -2.94 15.29
N LYS A 375 -13.04 -1.90 15.11
CA LYS A 375 -12.51 -1.56 13.80
C LYS A 375 -11.13 -2.17 13.62
N ALA A 376 -10.99 -3.11 12.67
CA ALA A 376 -9.69 -3.61 12.25
C ALA A 376 -8.87 -2.48 11.61
N GLY A 377 -7.63 -2.27 12.12
CA GLY A 377 -6.80 -1.14 11.69
C GLY A 377 -7.47 0.22 11.88
N GLU A 378 -8.36 0.34 12.88
CA GLU A 378 -9.15 1.54 13.24
C GLU A 378 -10.16 2.01 12.18
N ILE A 379 -10.34 1.30 11.07
CA ILE A 379 -11.20 1.70 9.95
C ILE A 379 -12.31 0.70 9.66
N ILE A 380 -11.95 -0.59 9.43
CA ILE A 380 -12.90 -1.59 8.94
C ILE A 380 -13.59 -2.31 10.11
N PRO A 381 -14.92 -2.17 10.29
CA PRO A 381 -15.62 -2.88 11.35
C PRO A 381 -15.59 -4.40 11.14
N GLU A 382 -15.25 -5.14 12.20
CA GLU A 382 -15.26 -6.61 12.23
C GLU A 382 -15.86 -7.14 13.54
N VAL A 383 -16.36 -8.37 13.51
CA VAL A 383 -16.83 -9.09 14.71
C VAL A 383 -15.66 -9.79 15.38
N VAL A 384 -15.38 -9.42 16.63
CA VAL A 384 -14.32 -10.04 17.46
C VAL A 384 -14.78 -11.36 18.04
N SER A 385 -15.95 -11.36 18.71
CA SER A 385 -16.48 -12.53 19.41
C SER A 385 -18.00 -12.42 19.59
N VAL A 386 -18.62 -13.57 19.80
CA VAL A 386 -20.01 -13.65 20.23
C VAL A 386 -20.04 -13.71 21.77
N VAL A 387 -20.83 -12.83 22.38
CA VAL A 387 -21.05 -12.77 23.83
C VAL A 387 -22.15 -13.75 24.24
N SER A 388 -23.28 -13.74 23.53
CA SER A 388 -24.40 -14.63 23.76
C SER A 388 -25.24 -14.81 22.50
N ASN A 389 -25.88 -15.97 22.40
CA ASN A 389 -26.81 -16.32 21.35
C ASN A 389 -28.23 -16.46 21.92
N PRO A 390 -29.28 -16.08 21.17
CA PRO A 390 -30.69 -16.41 21.54
C PRO A 390 -30.90 -17.93 21.64
N GLU A 391 -31.70 -18.38 22.61
CA GLU A 391 -31.89 -19.81 22.93
C GLU A 391 -32.43 -20.64 21.76
N ASP A 392 -33.34 -20.09 20.96
CA ASP A 392 -34.04 -20.82 19.86
C ASP A 392 -33.46 -20.52 18.46
N THR A 393 -32.19 -20.16 18.35
CA THR A 393 -31.57 -19.84 17.07
C THR A 393 -30.50 -20.85 16.65
N VAL A 394 -30.27 -20.94 15.34
CA VAL A 394 -29.23 -21.79 14.74
C VAL A 394 -28.15 -20.92 14.12
N PRO A 395 -26.92 -21.44 13.96
CA PRO A 395 -25.85 -20.72 13.24
C PRO A 395 -26.31 -20.32 11.85
N TYR A 396 -26.03 -19.07 11.46
CA TYR A 396 -26.38 -18.57 10.13
C TYR A 396 -25.67 -19.35 9.05
N ARG A 397 -26.39 -19.62 7.97
CA ARG A 397 -25.83 -20.21 6.75
C ARG A 397 -26.04 -19.28 5.58
N VAL A 398 -24.95 -19.01 4.86
CA VAL A 398 -25.02 -18.29 3.58
C VAL A 398 -25.92 -19.07 2.63
N PRO A 399 -26.81 -18.41 1.87
CA PRO A 399 -27.73 -19.07 0.95
C PRO A 399 -27.01 -20.04 0.01
N GLU A 400 -27.68 -21.19 -0.28
CA GLU A 400 -27.16 -22.17 -1.26
C GLU A 400 -27.44 -21.74 -2.71
N THR A 401 -28.26 -20.71 -2.88
CA THR A 401 -28.55 -20.09 -4.18
C THR A 401 -28.17 -18.63 -4.17
N CYS A 402 -27.71 -18.15 -5.31
CA CYS A 402 -27.29 -16.75 -5.49
C CYS A 402 -28.50 -15.80 -5.30
N PRO A 403 -28.48 -14.86 -4.35
CA PRO A 403 -29.63 -14.00 -4.10
C PRO A 403 -30.11 -13.21 -5.33
N PRO A 404 -29.17 -12.61 -6.18
CA PRO A 404 -29.61 -11.87 -7.37
C PRO A 404 -30.15 -12.71 -8.54
N CYS A 405 -29.70 -13.96 -8.73
CA CYS A 405 -30.02 -14.72 -9.95
C CYS A 405 -30.62 -16.12 -9.71
N GLY A 406 -30.69 -16.59 -8.46
CA GLY A 406 -31.24 -17.90 -8.13
C GLY A 406 -30.36 -19.12 -8.48
N GLU A 407 -29.19 -18.94 -9.10
CA GLU A 407 -28.30 -20.03 -9.49
C GLU A 407 -27.67 -20.70 -8.26
N VAL A 408 -27.44 -22.01 -8.34
CA VAL A 408 -26.80 -22.78 -7.27
C VAL A 408 -25.36 -22.29 -7.09
N ILE A 409 -24.99 -22.06 -5.83
CA ILE A 409 -23.66 -21.57 -5.47
C ILE A 409 -22.68 -22.74 -5.41
N ALA A 410 -21.53 -22.61 -6.07
CA ALA A 410 -20.45 -23.56 -6.00
C ALA A 410 -19.43 -23.15 -4.92
N ARG A 411 -18.91 -24.15 -4.19
CA ARG A 411 -17.76 -24.01 -3.33
C ARG A 411 -16.59 -24.74 -3.99
N VAL A 412 -15.53 -23.99 -4.33
CA VAL A 412 -14.32 -24.57 -4.92
C VAL A 412 -13.51 -25.23 -3.81
N GLU A 413 -13.08 -26.45 -4.03
CA GLU A 413 -12.25 -27.19 -3.07
C GLU A 413 -10.92 -26.45 -2.83
N GLY A 414 -10.62 -26.16 -1.56
CA GLY A 414 -9.45 -25.35 -1.16
C GLY A 414 -9.69 -23.84 -1.07
N GLU A 415 -10.86 -23.33 -1.46
CA GLU A 415 -11.26 -21.93 -1.23
C GLU A 415 -12.27 -21.79 -0.09
N ALA A 416 -12.05 -20.80 0.78
CA ALA A 416 -12.99 -20.46 1.85
C ALA A 416 -14.27 -19.76 1.34
N ALA A 417 -14.27 -19.30 0.08
CA ALA A 417 -15.34 -18.49 -0.50
C ALA A 417 -16.32 -19.35 -1.33
N ALA A 418 -17.62 -19.09 -1.15
CA ALA A 418 -18.68 -19.62 -2.01
C ALA A 418 -18.89 -18.67 -3.20
N ARG A 419 -19.19 -19.21 -4.40
CA ARG A 419 -19.30 -18.43 -5.64
C ARG A 419 -20.56 -18.72 -6.43
N CYS A 420 -21.18 -17.67 -6.97
CA CYS A 420 -22.14 -17.78 -8.06
C CYS A 420 -21.40 -18.00 -9.37
N THR A 421 -21.69 -19.11 -10.06
CA THR A 421 -21.06 -19.47 -11.34
C THR A 421 -21.79 -18.97 -12.57
N ASN A 422 -22.94 -18.31 -12.39
CA ASN A 422 -23.73 -17.78 -13.50
C ASN A 422 -23.08 -16.51 -14.10
N PRO A 423 -22.56 -16.55 -15.31
CA PRO A 423 -21.95 -15.38 -15.95
C PRO A 423 -22.95 -14.27 -16.29
N GLN A 424 -24.23 -14.58 -16.31
CA GLN A 424 -25.33 -13.63 -16.52
C GLN A 424 -25.98 -13.13 -15.22
N CYS A 425 -25.34 -13.38 -14.09
CA CYS A 425 -25.82 -12.85 -12.81
C CYS A 425 -25.85 -11.31 -12.82
N PRO A 426 -27.02 -10.67 -12.54
CA PRO A 426 -27.14 -9.21 -12.58
C PRO A 426 -26.10 -8.48 -11.72
N ALA A 427 -25.74 -9.02 -10.56
CA ALA A 427 -24.72 -8.43 -9.71
C ALA A 427 -23.32 -8.53 -10.35
N GLN A 428 -22.99 -9.63 -11.00
CA GLN A 428 -21.71 -9.79 -11.71
C GLN A 428 -21.64 -8.89 -12.95
N LEU A 429 -22.75 -8.81 -13.72
CA LEU A 429 -22.83 -7.92 -14.88
C LEU A 429 -22.59 -6.46 -14.49
N MET A 430 -23.24 -5.97 -13.43
CA MET A 430 -23.01 -4.60 -12.94
C MET A 430 -21.55 -4.36 -12.53
N ARG A 431 -20.97 -5.28 -11.78
CA ARG A 431 -19.56 -5.18 -11.38
C ARG A 431 -18.61 -5.24 -12.58
N ASN A 432 -18.92 -6.05 -13.58
CA ASN A 432 -18.15 -6.10 -14.85
C ASN A 432 -18.25 -4.78 -15.63
N LEU A 433 -19.42 -4.14 -15.67
CA LEU A 433 -19.59 -2.81 -16.29
C LEU A 433 -18.77 -1.73 -15.55
N ILE A 434 -18.79 -1.72 -14.22
CA ILE A 434 -18.01 -0.80 -13.40
C ILE A 434 -16.50 -1.01 -13.67
N HIS A 435 -16.06 -2.26 -13.70
CA HIS A 435 -14.66 -2.57 -14.02
C HIS A 435 -14.28 -2.14 -15.42
N PHE A 436 -15.12 -2.46 -16.43
CA PHE A 436 -14.89 -2.08 -17.83
C PHE A 436 -14.73 -0.57 -18.02
N ALA A 437 -15.56 0.23 -17.35
CA ALA A 437 -15.53 1.68 -17.44
C ALA A 437 -14.40 2.32 -16.61
N SER A 438 -13.76 1.58 -15.72
CA SER A 438 -12.77 2.12 -14.77
C SER A 438 -11.54 2.73 -15.46
N ARG A 439 -10.86 3.62 -14.74
CA ARG A 439 -9.67 4.37 -15.24
C ARG A 439 -8.53 3.47 -15.72
N ASP A 440 -8.32 2.36 -15.06
CA ASP A 440 -7.24 1.41 -15.40
C ASP A 440 -7.62 0.50 -16.58
N ALA A 441 -8.92 0.39 -16.89
CA ALA A 441 -9.49 -0.35 -18.02
C ALA A 441 -9.78 0.59 -19.21
N MET A 442 -11.03 0.74 -19.63
CA MET A 442 -11.38 1.57 -20.80
C MET A 442 -11.43 3.07 -20.49
N ASP A 443 -11.26 3.51 -19.25
CA ASP A 443 -11.11 4.92 -18.81
C ASP A 443 -12.24 5.83 -19.32
N ILE A 444 -13.49 5.42 -19.08
CA ILE A 444 -14.67 6.18 -19.50
C ILE A 444 -15.02 7.19 -18.42
N ASP A 445 -14.54 8.42 -18.56
CA ASP A 445 -14.78 9.48 -17.59
C ASP A 445 -16.27 9.83 -17.46
N GLY A 446 -16.74 10.04 -16.22
CA GLY A 446 -18.15 10.31 -15.91
C GLY A 446 -19.03 9.06 -15.79
N LEU A 447 -18.50 7.85 -16.05
CA LEU A 447 -19.25 6.59 -15.96
C LEU A 447 -18.95 5.83 -14.65
N GLY A 448 -19.31 6.43 -13.52
CA GLY A 448 -19.18 5.80 -12.20
C GLY A 448 -20.33 4.84 -11.87
N PRO A 449 -20.26 4.12 -10.71
CA PRO A 449 -21.26 3.14 -10.31
C PRO A 449 -22.71 3.64 -10.36
N ALA A 450 -22.98 4.83 -9.81
CA ALA A 450 -24.33 5.41 -9.78
C ALA A 450 -24.88 5.74 -11.19
N ALA A 451 -24.01 6.15 -12.14
CA ALA A 451 -24.41 6.37 -13.52
C ALA A 451 -24.71 5.04 -14.22
N LEU A 452 -23.87 4.01 -14.00
CA LEU A 452 -24.10 2.67 -14.57
C LEU A 452 -25.36 2.02 -14.03
N GLU A 453 -25.68 2.15 -12.75
CA GLU A 453 -26.95 1.70 -12.18
C GLU A 453 -28.16 2.35 -12.87
N GLN A 454 -28.08 3.66 -13.10
CA GLN A 454 -29.11 4.41 -13.81
C GLN A 454 -29.26 3.95 -15.28
N LEU A 455 -28.13 3.78 -15.99
CA LEU A 455 -28.11 3.28 -17.37
C LEU A 455 -28.67 1.86 -17.48
N SER A 456 -28.30 0.98 -16.54
CA SER A 456 -28.81 -0.39 -16.51
C SER A 456 -30.32 -0.43 -16.27
N ALA A 457 -30.82 0.40 -15.35
CA ALA A 457 -32.23 0.44 -15.00
C ALA A 457 -33.11 1.07 -16.10
N ALA A 458 -32.65 2.18 -16.70
CA ALA A 458 -33.46 2.99 -17.62
C ALA A 458 -33.24 2.64 -19.10
N LEU A 459 -32.00 2.30 -19.48
CA LEU A 459 -31.62 2.04 -20.89
C LEU A 459 -31.27 0.56 -21.12
N GLN A 460 -31.47 -0.30 -20.12
CA GLN A 460 -31.21 -1.74 -20.20
C GLN A 460 -29.75 -2.07 -20.63
N VAL A 461 -28.79 -1.29 -20.16
CA VAL A 461 -27.38 -1.57 -20.37
C VAL A 461 -26.95 -2.77 -19.51
N HIS A 462 -26.71 -3.91 -20.15
CA HIS A 462 -26.36 -5.18 -19.48
C HIS A 462 -25.01 -5.74 -19.91
N SER A 463 -24.39 -5.17 -20.95
CA SER A 463 -23.05 -5.58 -21.42
C SER A 463 -22.19 -4.37 -21.72
N PRO A 464 -20.86 -4.51 -21.68
CA PRO A 464 -19.94 -3.44 -22.10
C PRO A 464 -20.20 -2.94 -23.54
N ALA A 465 -20.68 -3.79 -24.44
CA ALA A 465 -20.97 -3.41 -25.81
C ALA A 465 -22.17 -2.43 -25.90
N ASP A 466 -23.16 -2.55 -25.00
CA ASP A 466 -24.34 -1.68 -24.97
C ASP A 466 -23.95 -0.20 -24.70
N LEU A 467 -22.82 0.03 -24.01
CA LEU A 467 -22.33 1.38 -23.74
C LEU A 467 -22.05 2.19 -25.01
N TYR A 468 -21.63 1.52 -26.08
CA TYR A 468 -21.23 2.16 -27.35
C TYR A 468 -22.44 2.51 -28.24
N ASP A 469 -23.62 2.03 -27.90
CA ASP A 469 -24.88 2.33 -28.61
C ASP A 469 -25.63 3.52 -27.99
N ILE A 470 -25.20 4.00 -26.80
CA ILE A 470 -25.86 5.08 -26.06
C ILE A 470 -25.73 6.42 -26.79
N THR A 471 -26.84 7.16 -26.90
CA THR A 471 -26.91 8.49 -27.48
C THR A 471 -27.05 9.59 -26.42
N ALA A 472 -26.61 10.81 -26.73
CA ALA A 472 -26.77 11.95 -25.81
C ALA A 472 -28.26 12.25 -25.52
N GLN A 473 -29.16 12.02 -26.49
CA GLN A 473 -30.59 12.25 -26.32
C GLN A 473 -31.20 11.28 -25.29
N GLU A 474 -30.78 10.03 -25.27
CA GLU A 474 -31.23 9.05 -24.27
C GLU A 474 -30.72 9.44 -22.87
N LEU A 475 -29.45 9.87 -22.75
CA LEU A 475 -28.88 10.30 -21.48
C LEU A 475 -29.59 11.54 -20.91
N GLU A 476 -29.98 12.50 -21.76
CA GLU A 476 -30.71 13.70 -21.32
C GLU A 476 -32.07 13.39 -20.65
N THR A 477 -32.61 12.22 -20.86
CA THR A 477 -33.86 11.76 -20.21
C THR A 477 -33.65 11.28 -18.79
N LEU A 478 -32.39 11.08 -18.37
CA LEU A 478 -32.05 10.53 -17.07
C LEU A 478 -31.83 11.62 -16.03
N ASP A 479 -32.13 11.32 -14.76
CA ASP A 479 -31.89 12.23 -13.65
C ASP A 479 -30.40 12.60 -13.54
N ARG A 480 -30.13 13.89 -13.30
CA ARG A 480 -28.78 14.46 -13.17
C ARG A 480 -27.95 14.55 -14.45
N PHE A 481 -28.48 14.13 -15.60
CA PHE A 481 -27.85 14.36 -16.88
C PHE A 481 -28.46 15.58 -17.58
N GLY A 482 -27.71 16.67 -17.62
CA GLY A 482 -28.03 17.79 -18.51
C GLY A 482 -27.34 17.62 -19.86
N LYS A 483 -27.71 18.42 -20.86
CA LYS A 483 -27.17 18.36 -22.23
C LYS A 483 -25.65 18.24 -22.27
N LYS A 484 -24.93 19.12 -21.55
CA LYS A 484 -23.45 19.14 -21.54
C LYS A 484 -22.84 17.88 -20.91
N SER A 485 -23.41 17.35 -19.83
CA SER A 485 -22.92 16.13 -19.18
C SER A 485 -23.18 14.90 -20.05
N ALA A 486 -24.33 14.84 -20.74
CA ALA A 486 -24.65 13.80 -21.70
C ALA A 486 -23.69 13.78 -22.89
N GLU A 487 -23.45 14.96 -23.50
CA GLU A 487 -22.49 15.11 -24.61
C GLU A 487 -21.06 14.71 -24.17
N ASN A 488 -20.61 15.11 -22.96
CA ASN A 488 -19.30 14.77 -22.43
C ASN A 488 -19.15 13.24 -22.20
N LEU A 489 -20.19 12.60 -21.65
CA LEU A 489 -20.15 11.15 -21.41
C LEU A 489 -20.09 10.37 -22.73
N VAL A 490 -20.92 10.75 -23.72
CA VAL A 490 -20.86 10.12 -25.07
C VAL A 490 -19.48 10.32 -25.69
N ALA A 491 -18.90 11.53 -25.58
CA ALA A 491 -17.55 11.79 -26.08
C ALA A 491 -16.50 10.92 -25.37
N ALA A 492 -16.59 10.71 -24.05
CA ALA A 492 -15.70 9.82 -23.31
C ALA A 492 -15.85 8.36 -23.74
N ILE A 493 -17.09 7.87 -23.97
CA ILE A 493 -17.35 6.54 -24.51
C ILE A 493 -16.73 6.38 -25.90
N GLN A 494 -16.93 7.34 -26.80
CA GLN A 494 -16.35 7.28 -28.15
C GLN A 494 -14.82 7.31 -28.12
N LYS A 495 -14.22 8.14 -27.25
CA LYS A 495 -12.77 8.22 -27.08
C LYS A 495 -12.18 6.90 -26.57
N SER A 496 -12.90 6.17 -25.73
CA SER A 496 -12.42 4.90 -25.18
C SER A 496 -12.18 3.83 -26.27
N LYS A 497 -12.80 3.96 -27.45
CA LYS A 497 -12.58 3.06 -28.60
C LYS A 497 -11.14 3.06 -29.11
N GLU A 498 -10.40 4.14 -28.87
CA GLU A 498 -9.01 4.32 -29.31
C GLU A 498 -7.99 3.65 -28.36
N ASN A 499 -8.44 3.15 -27.21
CA ASN A 499 -7.56 2.53 -26.24
C ASN A 499 -6.82 1.31 -26.81
N ASP A 500 -5.58 1.11 -26.36
CA ASP A 500 -4.75 -0.03 -26.73
C ASP A 500 -5.40 -1.37 -26.33
N LEU A 501 -5.12 -2.43 -27.11
CA LEU A 501 -5.61 -3.79 -26.82
C LEU A 501 -5.36 -4.24 -25.38
N SER A 502 -4.25 -3.85 -24.77
CA SER A 502 -3.94 -4.22 -23.38
C SER A 502 -4.96 -3.69 -22.38
N LYS A 503 -5.51 -2.49 -22.61
CA LYS A 503 -6.58 -1.93 -21.79
C LYS A 503 -7.90 -2.69 -21.98
N LEU A 504 -8.22 -3.05 -23.23
CA LEU A 504 -9.40 -3.87 -23.52
C LEU A 504 -9.30 -5.26 -22.89
N LEU A 505 -8.16 -5.94 -23.00
CA LEU A 505 -7.95 -7.24 -22.38
C LEU A 505 -8.10 -7.20 -20.85
N PHE A 506 -7.60 -6.14 -20.22
CA PHE A 506 -7.83 -5.91 -18.81
C PHE A 506 -9.31 -5.63 -18.51
N ALA A 507 -9.96 -4.82 -19.32
CA ALA A 507 -11.38 -4.46 -19.16
C ALA A 507 -12.34 -5.65 -19.31
N LEU A 508 -11.97 -6.68 -20.09
CA LEU A 508 -12.75 -7.93 -20.22
C LEU A 508 -12.80 -8.74 -18.92
N GLY A 509 -11.94 -8.45 -17.94
CA GLY A 509 -12.01 -9.06 -16.63
C GLY A 509 -11.73 -10.56 -16.61
N ILE A 510 -10.78 -11.03 -17.42
CA ILE A 510 -10.35 -12.44 -17.44
C ILE A 510 -9.73 -12.78 -16.07
N PRO A 511 -10.12 -13.86 -15.40
CA PRO A 511 -9.59 -14.23 -14.08
C PRO A 511 -8.06 -14.30 -14.10
N HIS A 512 -7.43 -13.82 -13.03
CA HIS A 512 -5.96 -13.76 -12.86
C HIS A 512 -5.19 -12.88 -13.86
N ILE A 513 -5.88 -12.17 -14.76
CA ILE A 513 -5.26 -11.28 -15.75
C ILE A 513 -5.43 -9.82 -15.32
N GLY A 514 -4.46 -9.32 -14.55
CA GLY A 514 -4.33 -7.90 -14.22
C GLY A 514 -3.74 -7.08 -15.37
N ALA A 515 -3.66 -5.76 -15.20
CA ALA A 515 -3.18 -4.82 -16.23
C ALA A 515 -1.77 -5.18 -16.79
N LYS A 516 -0.86 -5.70 -15.96
CA LYS A 516 0.47 -6.14 -16.40
C LYS A 516 0.40 -7.36 -17.31
N ALA A 517 -0.39 -8.36 -16.93
CA ALA A 517 -0.58 -9.57 -17.72
C ALA A 517 -1.30 -9.27 -19.06
N ALA A 518 -2.30 -8.40 -19.04
CA ALA A 518 -2.99 -7.92 -20.23
C ALA A 518 -2.02 -7.24 -21.21
N LYS A 519 -1.07 -6.45 -20.70
CA LYS A 519 -0.03 -5.83 -21.53
C LYS A 519 0.93 -6.85 -22.14
N LEU A 520 1.30 -7.90 -21.40
CA LEU A 520 2.13 -8.98 -21.93
C LEU A 520 1.39 -9.77 -23.02
N LEU A 521 0.10 -10.07 -22.84
CA LEU A 521 -0.74 -10.73 -23.85
C LEU A 521 -0.85 -9.87 -25.11
N ALA A 522 -1.17 -8.59 -24.98
CA ALA A 522 -1.28 -7.66 -26.09
C ALA A 522 0.04 -7.56 -26.88
N GLY A 523 1.18 -7.48 -26.18
CA GLY A 523 2.50 -7.43 -26.79
C GLY A 523 2.90 -8.74 -27.50
N ALA A 524 2.52 -9.89 -26.94
CA ALA A 524 2.85 -11.20 -27.51
C ALA A 524 2.05 -11.52 -28.79
N PHE A 525 0.75 -11.19 -28.81
CA PHE A 525 -0.14 -11.58 -29.92
C PHE A 525 -0.45 -10.42 -30.88
N GLY A 526 -0.23 -9.17 -30.48
CA GLY A 526 -0.39 -7.99 -31.34
C GLY A 526 -1.85 -7.62 -31.67
N ASN A 527 -2.78 -8.57 -31.72
CA ASN A 527 -4.18 -8.34 -31.97
C ASN A 527 -5.08 -9.40 -31.33
N MET A 528 -6.37 -9.06 -31.19
CA MET A 528 -7.37 -9.91 -30.55
C MET A 528 -7.59 -11.24 -31.31
N ASP A 529 -7.61 -11.21 -32.65
CA ASP A 529 -7.89 -12.43 -33.44
C ASP A 529 -6.75 -13.46 -33.29
N ALA A 530 -5.50 -13.00 -33.23
CA ALA A 530 -4.34 -13.87 -32.96
C ALA A 530 -4.40 -14.48 -31.57
N LEU A 531 -4.81 -13.71 -30.56
CA LEU A 531 -4.97 -14.21 -29.19
C LEU A 531 -6.12 -15.23 -29.07
N ILE A 532 -7.25 -14.99 -29.73
CA ILE A 532 -8.36 -15.97 -29.79
C ILE A 532 -7.94 -17.28 -30.48
N ALA A 533 -7.10 -17.23 -31.49
CA ALA A 533 -6.61 -18.39 -32.21
C ALA A 533 -5.52 -19.18 -31.44
N ALA A 534 -4.90 -18.57 -30.43
CA ALA A 534 -3.81 -19.18 -29.69
C ALA A 534 -4.26 -20.42 -28.89
N ASP A 535 -3.35 -21.37 -28.73
CA ASP A 535 -3.51 -22.50 -27.82
C ASP A 535 -2.94 -22.20 -26.44
N GLU A 536 -3.23 -23.07 -25.47
CA GLU A 536 -2.81 -22.91 -24.08
C GLU A 536 -1.28 -22.92 -23.93
N GLU A 537 -0.57 -23.72 -24.74
CA GLU A 537 0.89 -23.83 -24.70
C GLU A 537 1.55 -22.54 -25.19
N GLN A 538 1.02 -21.91 -26.21
CA GLN A 538 1.48 -20.61 -26.73
C GLN A 538 1.29 -19.49 -25.69
N ILE A 539 0.17 -19.50 -24.96
CA ILE A 539 -0.08 -18.53 -23.89
C ILE A 539 0.85 -18.77 -22.70
N ALA A 540 1.06 -20.05 -22.32
CA ALA A 540 1.95 -20.41 -21.21
C ALA A 540 3.43 -20.11 -21.50
N ALA A 541 3.82 -20.02 -22.78
CA ALA A 541 5.19 -19.69 -23.20
C ALA A 541 5.56 -18.21 -22.96
N ILE A 542 4.59 -17.34 -22.64
CA ILE A 542 4.85 -15.93 -22.35
C ILE A 542 5.58 -15.81 -21.00
N ASP A 543 6.71 -15.09 -20.99
CA ASP A 543 7.48 -14.87 -19.75
C ASP A 543 6.62 -14.19 -18.67
N GLY A 544 6.50 -14.83 -17.52
CA GLY A 544 5.66 -14.38 -16.42
C GLY A 544 4.23 -14.98 -16.40
N PHE A 545 3.86 -15.85 -17.35
CA PHE A 545 2.62 -16.61 -17.32
C PHE A 545 2.81 -17.98 -16.69
N GLY A 546 1.96 -18.32 -15.70
CA GLY A 546 1.85 -19.67 -15.16
C GLY A 546 0.74 -20.46 -15.85
N GLY A 547 0.74 -21.79 -15.66
CA GLY A 547 -0.27 -22.69 -16.27
C GLY A 547 -1.71 -22.28 -15.95
N ILE A 548 -1.99 -21.84 -14.72
CA ILE A 548 -3.34 -21.38 -14.31
C ILE A 548 -3.78 -20.15 -15.14
N MET A 549 -2.91 -19.18 -15.33
CA MET A 549 -3.22 -17.98 -16.11
C MET A 549 -3.46 -18.32 -17.59
N ALA A 550 -2.64 -19.20 -18.16
CA ALA A 550 -2.79 -19.65 -19.54
C ALA A 550 -4.12 -20.40 -19.76
N GLN A 551 -4.46 -21.28 -18.82
CA GLN A 551 -5.72 -22.02 -18.83
C GLN A 551 -6.93 -21.08 -18.75
N GLU A 552 -6.93 -20.07 -17.88
CA GLU A 552 -8.02 -19.10 -17.74
C GLU A 552 -8.21 -18.26 -19.01
N VAL A 553 -7.13 -17.78 -19.61
CA VAL A 553 -7.18 -17.03 -20.87
C VAL A 553 -7.74 -17.92 -21.99
N TYR A 554 -7.20 -19.13 -22.14
CA TYR A 554 -7.67 -20.08 -23.14
C TYR A 554 -9.16 -20.43 -22.96
N ALA A 555 -9.60 -20.75 -21.74
CA ALA A 555 -10.98 -21.05 -21.41
C ALA A 555 -11.92 -19.87 -21.65
N PHE A 556 -11.48 -18.62 -21.35
CA PHE A 556 -12.28 -17.43 -21.59
C PHE A 556 -12.62 -17.26 -23.06
N PHE A 557 -11.65 -17.37 -23.98
CA PHE A 557 -11.86 -17.23 -25.40
C PHE A 557 -12.54 -18.45 -26.09
N ARG A 558 -12.91 -19.49 -25.33
CA ARG A 558 -13.74 -20.61 -25.82
C ARG A 558 -15.18 -20.51 -25.37
N ARG A 559 -15.53 -19.50 -24.53
CA ARG A 559 -16.91 -19.21 -24.13
C ARG A 559 -17.63 -18.46 -25.23
N HIS A 560 -18.79 -18.95 -25.65
CA HIS A 560 -19.60 -18.31 -26.69
C HIS A 560 -19.94 -16.85 -26.36
N SER A 561 -20.31 -16.58 -25.09
CA SER A 561 -20.63 -15.23 -24.62
C SER A 561 -19.45 -14.25 -24.69
N ALA A 562 -18.22 -14.72 -24.50
CA ALA A 562 -17.03 -13.87 -24.62
C ALA A 562 -16.76 -13.50 -26.09
N ILE A 563 -16.88 -14.46 -27.01
CA ILE A 563 -16.73 -14.20 -28.45
C ILE A 563 -17.81 -13.25 -28.95
N GLU A 564 -19.06 -13.47 -28.56
CA GLU A 564 -20.19 -12.58 -28.91
C GLU A 564 -19.93 -11.13 -28.43
N LEU A 565 -19.47 -10.97 -27.19
CA LEU A 565 -19.11 -9.65 -26.66
C LEU A 565 -17.99 -9.00 -27.48
N ILE A 566 -16.94 -9.75 -27.80
CA ILE A 566 -15.80 -9.24 -28.59
C ILE A 566 -16.26 -8.83 -30.00
N ASP A 567 -17.09 -9.64 -30.66
CA ASP A 567 -17.62 -9.33 -31.97
C ASP A 567 -18.49 -8.05 -31.96
N ARG A 568 -19.30 -7.86 -30.93
CA ARG A 568 -20.10 -6.63 -30.74
C ARG A 568 -19.20 -5.41 -30.49
N LEU A 569 -18.16 -5.52 -29.65
CA LEU A 569 -17.20 -4.47 -29.40
C LEU A 569 -16.42 -4.11 -30.69
N LYS A 570 -16.03 -5.11 -31.48
CA LYS A 570 -15.38 -4.96 -32.78
C LYS A 570 -16.31 -4.23 -33.78
N ALA A 571 -17.58 -4.62 -33.83
CA ALA A 571 -18.59 -3.96 -34.67
C ALA A 571 -18.86 -2.52 -34.22
N ALA A 572 -18.80 -2.22 -32.94
CA ALA A 572 -18.88 -0.87 -32.40
C ALA A 572 -17.63 0.01 -32.69
N GLY A 573 -16.56 -0.57 -33.24
CA GLY A 573 -15.34 0.14 -33.65
C GLY A 573 -14.32 0.27 -32.51
N VAL A 574 -14.36 -0.55 -31.49
CA VAL A 574 -13.34 -0.62 -30.43
C VAL A 574 -12.04 -1.19 -31.02
N ASN A 575 -10.91 -0.58 -30.69
CA ASN A 575 -9.60 -1.02 -31.17
C ASN A 575 -9.26 -2.43 -30.65
N MET A 576 -8.98 -3.34 -31.59
CA MET A 576 -8.62 -4.74 -31.35
C MET A 576 -7.13 -5.02 -31.55
N THR A 577 -6.30 -3.98 -31.65
CA THR A 577 -4.88 -4.10 -31.92
C THR A 577 -4.05 -3.46 -30.81
N ALA A 578 -2.93 -4.08 -30.47
CA ALA A 578 -1.92 -3.45 -29.66
C ALA A 578 -1.21 -2.37 -30.48
N GLU A 579 -0.86 -1.26 -29.83
CA GLU A 579 0.12 -0.36 -30.42
C GLU A 579 1.36 -1.19 -30.73
N ALA A 580 1.76 -1.23 -32.00
CA ALA A 580 2.97 -1.91 -32.38
C ALA A 580 4.11 -1.29 -31.54
N VAL A 581 4.55 -1.99 -30.51
CA VAL A 581 5.91 -1.82 -30.06
C VAL A 581 6.73 -2.26 -31.27
N THR A 582 7.05 -1.32 -32.15
CA THR A 582 8.06 -1.55 -33.18
C THR A 582 9.34 -1.82 -32.39
N THR A 583 9.51 -3.05 -31.98
CA THR A 583 10.77 -3.57 -31.50
C THR A 583 11.64 -3.64 -32.75
N ASP A 584 12.33 -2.53 -32.99
CA ASP A 584 13.48 -2.56 -33.85
C ASP A 584 14.39 -3.61 -33.20
N THR A 585 14.64 -4.71 -33.88
CA THR A 585 15.40 -5.86 -33.36
C THR A 585 16.89 -5.59 -33.22
N LYS A 586 17.35 -4.35 -33.48
CA LYS A 586 18.74 -3.91 -33.42
C LYS A 586 19.44 -4.28 -32.11
N PHE A 587 18.75 -4.16 -31.00
CA PHE A 587 19.30 -4.45 -29.69
C PHE A 587 18.77 -5.73 -29.05
N LEU A 588 18.15 -6.60 -29.84
CA LEU A 588 17.63 -7.88 -29.35
C LEU A 588 18.74 -8.70 -28.65
N GLY A 589 18.50 -9.12 -27.41
CA GLY A 589 19.46 -9.85 -26.61
C GLY A 589 20.60 -9.00 -26.00
N LYS A 590 20.65 -7.69 -26.25
CA LYS A 590 21.63 -6.79 -25.66
C LYS A 590 21.12 -6.19 -24.35
N THR A 591 22.00 -6.11 -23.36
CA THR A 591 21.69 -5.48 -22.05
C THR A 591 22.51 -4.20 -21.91
N PHE A 592 21.84 -3.09 -21.65
CA PHE A 592 22.41 -1.76 -21.46
C PHE A 592 22.35 -1.33 -20.00
N VAL A 593 23.33 -0.57 -19.56
CA VAL A 593 23.32 0.11 -18.24
C VAL A 593 23.58 1.61 -18.47
N LEU A 594 22.70 2.45 -17.94
CA LEU A 594 22.83 3.91 -18.01
C LEU A 594 23.48 4.44 -16.73
N THR A 595 24.47 5.33 -16.88
CA THR A 595 25.18 5.94 -15.74
C THR A 595 25.55 7.39 -16.03
N GLY A 596 25.59 8.25 -15.00
CA GLY A 596 25.82 9.70 -15.18
C GLY A 596 24.63 10.46 -15.73
N THR A 597 24.79 11.75 -15.97
CA THR A 597 23.80 12.65 -16.56
C THR A 597 24.04 12.73 -18.06
N LEU A 598 23.05 12.34 -18.86
CA LEU A 598 23.14 12.43 -20.33
C LEU A 598 22.91 13.89 -20.78
N PRO A 599 23.66 14.39 -21.77
CA PRO A 599 23.60 15.78 -22.19
C PRO A 599 22.24 16.27 -22.70
N ASN A 600 21.55 15.45 -23.51
CA ASN A 600 20.32 15.86 -24.19
C ASN A 600 19.10 15.00 -23.83
N LEU A 601 19.30 13.76 -23.37
CA LEU A 601 18.24 12.81 -23.04
C LEU A 601 18.11 12.64 -21.51
N LYS A 602 16.86 12.60 -21.04
CA LYS A 602 16.63 12.07 -19.69
C LYS A 602 16.91 10.58 -19.69
N ARG A 603 17.40 10.06 -18.54
CA ARG A 603 17.68 8.62 -18.38
C ARG A 603 16.48 7.71 -18.74
N THR A 604 15.25 8.17 -18.46
CA THR A 604 14.01 7.48 -18.82
C THR A 604 13.74 7.48 -20.31
N GLU A 605 14.11 8.55 -21.02
CA GLU A 605 13.97 8.66 -22.47
C GLU A 605 14.98 7.76 -23.18
N ALA A 606 16.23 7.77 -22.73
CA ALA A 606 17.27 6.86 -23.24
C ALA A 606 16.90 5.39 -23.00
N ALA A 607 16.35 5.05 -21.83
CA ALA A 607 15.87 3.71 -21.53
C ALA A 607 14.73 3.29 -22.47
N ALA A 608 13.75 4.15 -22.71
CA ALA A 608 12.64 3.88 -23.61
C ALA A 608 13.10 3.69 -25.07
N LEU A 609 14.11 4.44 -25.53
CA LEU A 609 14.69 4.28 -26.86
C LEU A 609 15.41 2.93 -27.01
N ILE A 610 16.18 2.50 -26.01
CA ILE A 610 16.86 1.21 -25.99
C ILE A 610 15.83 0.06 -25.99
N GLU A 611 14.79 0.15 -25.14
CA GLU A 611 13.74 -0.86 -25.05
C GLU A 611 12.90 -0.92 -26.35
N LYS A 612 12.63 0.23 -26.98
CA LYS A 612 11.96 0.32 -28.27
C LYS A 612 12.80 -0.35 -29.39
N ALA A 613 14.14 -0.33 -29.29
CA ALA A 613 15.05 -1.03 -30.19
C ALA A 613 15.28 -2.50 -29.83
N GLY A 614 14.52 -3.09 -28.88
CA GLY A 614 14.62 -4.48 -28.48
C GLY A 614 15.68 -4.79 -27.43
N GLY A 615 16.37 -3.78 -26.88
CA GLY A 615 17.37 -3.93 -25.84
C GLY A 615 16.76 -4.01 -24.43
N LYS A 616 17.51 -4.52 -23.48
CA LYS A 616 17.14 -4.58 -22.05
C LYS A 616 17.95 -3.56 -21.26
N VAL A 617 17.30 -2.72 -20.45
CA VAL A 617 18.01 -1.78 -19.55
C VAL A 617 18.10 -2.38 -18.16
N SER A 618 19.33 -2.40 -17.58
CA SER A 618 19.61 -2.92 -16.24
C SER A 618 20.12 -1.82 -15.30
N GLY A 619 19.77 -1.91 -14.03
CA GLY A 619 20.24 -0.99 -12.99
C GLY A 619 21.68 -1.18 -12.55
N SER A 620 22.30 -2.34 -12.84
CA SER A 620 23.66 -2.69 -12.38
C SER A 620 24.51 -3.32 -13.48
N VAL A 621 25.83 -3.03 -13.44
CA VAL A 621 26.81 -3.59 -14.38
C VAL A 621 27.21 -5.00 -13.93
N SER A 622 27.14 -5.97 -14.85
CA SER A 622 27.55 -7.38 -14.65
C SER A 622 28.21 -7.94 -15.91
N LYS A 623 28.77 -9.14 -15.85
CA LYS A 623 29.32 -9.84 -17.03
C LYS A 623 28.30 -10.10 -18.16
N LYS A 624 27.00 -9.93 -17.89
CA LYS A 624 25.92 -10.05 -18.87
C LYS A 624 25.56 -8.70 -19.52
N THR A 625 26.18 -7.58 -19.09
CA THR A 625 25.97 -6.25 -19.67
C THR A 625 26.68 -6.15 -21.00
N SER A 626 25.98 -5.76 -22.06
CA SER A 626 26.51 -5.61 -23.41
C SER A 626 27.15 -4.24 -23.62
N TYR A 627 26.52 -3.18 -23.07
CA TYR A 627 26.99 -1.80 -23.19
C TYR A 627 26.69 -1.00 -21.93
N VAL A 628 27.57 -0.05 -21.61
CA VAL A 628 27.30 0.98 -20.60
C VAL A 628 27.23 2.32 -21.28
N VAL A 629 26.13 3.03 -21.19
CA VAL A 629 25.98 4.41 -21.68
C VAL A 629 26.32 5.35 -20.56
N ALA A 630 27.40 6.13 -20.75
CA ALA A 630 27.95 7.02 -19.74
C ALA A 630 27.76 8.48 -20.14
N GLY A 631 27.10 9.25 -19.26
CA GLY A 631 27.02 10.70 -19.32
C GLY A 631 28.06 11.37 -18.42
N GLU A 632 27.87 12.66 -18.16
CA GLU A 632 28.71 13.43 -17.22
C GLU A 632 28.56 12.90 -15.80
N GLU A 633 29.64 12.97 -15.01
CA GLU A 633 29.71 12.47 -13.63
C GLU A 633 29.33 10.98 -13.48
N ALA A 634 29.72 10.16 -14.45
CA ALA A 634 29.50 8.73 -14.40
C ALA A 634 30.32 8.08 -13.27
N GLY A 635 29.65 7.66 -12.18
CA GLY A 635 30.25 7.13 -10.95
C GLY A 635 30.72 5.66 -11.05
N SER A 636 30.63 4.90 -9.95
CA SER A 636 31.15 3.54 -9.77
C SER A 636 30.77 2.52 -10.86
N LYS A 637 29.67 2.73 -11.59
CA LYS A 637 29.23 1.87 -12.70
C LYS A 637 30.16 1.95 -13.90
N LEU A 638 30.72 3.13 -14.19
CA LEU A 638 31.71 3.32 -15.25
C LEU A 638 33.02 2.58 -14.93
N THR A 639 33.52 2.75 -13.70
CA THR A 639 34.73 2.05 -13.24
C THR A 639 34.55 0.53 -13.31
N LYS A 640 33.36 0.04 -12.92
CA LYS A 640 33.04 -1.39 -12.98
C LYS A 640 32.94 -1.90 -14.41
N ALA A 641 32.42 -1.09 -15.35
CA ALA A 641 32.37 -1.45 -16.77
C ALA A 641 33.79 -1.60 -17.36
N GLN A 642 34.66 -0.65 -17.06
CA GLN A 642 36.06 -0.67 -17.46
C GLN A 642 36.79 -1.88 -16.89
N THR A 643 36.60 -2.19 -15.61
CA THR A 643 37.19 -3.39 -14.97
C THR A 643 36.73 -4.70 -15.61
N LEU A 644 35.48 -4.75 -16.10
CA LEU A 644 34.90 -5.94 -16.73
C LEU A 644 35.11 -5.97 -18.25
N GLY A 645 35.78 -4.96 -18.84
CA GLY A 645 36.00 -4.87 -20.29
C GLY A 645 34.72 -4.66 -21.10
N ILE A 646 33.69 -4.04 -20.50
CA ILE A 646 32.40 -3.82 -21.17
C ILE A 646 32.50 -2.50 -21.99
N PRO A 647 32.08 -2.49 -23.26
CA PRO A 647 32.07 -1.29 -24.09
C PRO A 647 31.26 -0.17 -23.45
N VAL A 648 31.85 1.04 -23.39
CA VAL A 648 31.21 2.24 -22.89
C VAL A 648 30.85 3.14 -24.06
N LEU A 649 29.60 3.56 -24.13
CA LEU A 649 29.03 4.45 -25.14
C LEU A 649 28.74 5.81 -24.52
N THR A 650 28.94 6.87 -25.30
CA THR A 650 28.36 8.18 -25.04
C THR A 650 26.90 8.23 -25.50
N GLU A 651 26.16 9.27 -25.14
CA GLU A 651 24.79 9.50 -25.67
C GLU A 651 24.77 9.58 -27.18
N ALA A 652 25.74 10.28 -27.80
CA ALA A 652 25.84 10.43 -29.25
C ALA A 652 26.06 9.07 -29.94
N GLU A 653 26.91 8.20 -29.37
CA GLU A 653 27.13 6.86 -29.89
C GLU A 653 25.94 5.93 -29.71
N LEU A 654 25.18 6.07 -28.63
CA LEU A 654 23.90 5.36 -28.46
C LEU A 654 22.90 5.77 -29.56
N LEU A 655 22.78 7.08 -29.82
CA LEU A 655 21.88 7.61 -30.85
C LEU A 655 22.32 7.18 -32.26
N ALA A 656 23.63 7.18 -32.56
CA ALA A 656 24.17 6.68 -33.81
C ALA A 656 23.87 5.17 -34.02
N LEU A 657 24.07 4.36 -32.96
CA LEU A 657 23.68 2.94 -32.96
C LEU A 657 22.16 2.74 -33.19
N LEU A 658 21.32 3.59 -32.59
CA LEU A 658 19.87 3.57 -32.80
C LEU A 658 19.51 3.92 -34.27
N ASN A 659 20.25 4.84 -34.91
CA ASN A 659 20.01 5.24 -36.29
C ASN A 659 20.65 4.30 -37.33
N GLY A 660 21.42 3.29 -36.89
CA GLY A 660 22.04 2.31 -37.82
C GLY A 660 23.36 2.76 -38.42
N GLU A 661 23.97 3.78 -37.83
CA GLU A 661 25.32 4.21 -38.19
C GLU A 661 26.33 3.34 -37.44
N ASP A 662 26.87 2.32 -38.15
CA ASP A 662 27.84 1.37 -37.56
C ASP A 662 29.21 2.04 -37.47
N ASN A 663 29.60 2.43 -36.26
CA ASN A 663 30.91 3.02 -35.98
C ASN A 663 31.93 1.90 -35.65
N THR A 664 32.12 0.96 -36.59
CA THR A 664 33.12 -0.14 -36.44
C THR A 664 34.53 0.27 -36.81
N GLU A 665 34.84 1.54 -37.05
CA GLU A 665 36.21 1.98 -37.33
C GLU A 665 36.81 2.84 -36.20
N ARG A 666 37.06 2.31 -35.00
CA ARG A 666 38.02 2.87 -34.03
C ARG A 666 38.43 1.85 -32.98
N ASN A 667 39.18 0.84 -33.37
CA ASN A 667 40.03 0.09 -32.46
C ASN A 667 41.23 -0.53 -33.20
N GLU A 668 41.99 0.25 -33.94
CA GLU A 668 43.38 -0.03 -34.30
C GLU A 668 44.14 1.31 -34.38
N ALA A 669 44.56 1.81 -33.23
CA ALA A 669 45.71 2.75 -33.12
C ALA A 669 46.23 2.75 -31.66
#